data_996fb62834a62991261ea15b9cd07f7f
#
_entry.id   996fb62834a62991261ea15b9cd07f7f
#
_cell.length_a   1.000
_cell.length_b   1.000
_cell.length_c   1.000
_cell.angle_alpha   90.00
_cell.angle_beta   90.00
_cell.angle_gamma   90.00
#
_symmetry.space_group_name_H-M   'P 1'
#
loop_
_entity.id
_entity.type
_entity.pdbx_description
1 polymer ?
#
loop_
_entity_poly.entity_id
_entity_poly.type
_entity_poly.pdbx_seq_one_letter_code
_entity_poly.pdbx_strand_id
1 'polypeptide(L)'
;MKNILLTALISAGCLSAYAQSKPGKEDDYYRIITMPIPETIKMEVGGLAVLPDGRLAASTRRGEVWMIGNPYLKGDGKPSFQRFASGLHEPLGLLSRGKDFLISQRGEVTRLEDTNNDGVADVYDSFARWPLSGNYHQYSYGPVAMPNGELLVTLNLDWVGRGASQSKWRGWMLKLGEDGKLTPYATGLRSPSGFGSYKGDIFYTENQGDWVGSGRMTHLEKGDFAGNPAGLRWSKEEGSPVKLTPQDVPNTGEPLYDVAKKVPGIKPPAVWFPHTIVGISTSDFKEDVTNGAFGPFAGQVFVGDQGHSIITRVDFEKVNGVWQGTVFPFREGFMSGIIRMVWGLDGSMFVGQTSRGWSATGKADFGIQRLVWTGKMPFEMKNVHSMPDGFEIVFTSPVDKKSAADQDAYKLNSFTYKYHQTYGSPIINTQEVPLKGIVVSEDGLRVRLVVDPAVLRKGYIHEIKAEGVKSPDGNPLLHTTGYYTLNEIASGTPVSASQFTTTVKASAPDHSMHTMPAEASNTAPSAKRVIEMPKDWTNGPDQVVTIGTVPGLKFDISSIQVKAGSRIKIIFNNNDDMLHNLVITKPGTANAVGEAGLNLGLKGSELSYVPRTNDVLFHSNIVEPEKSEAIYFVAPKQPGAYQYVCTFPGHYTLMQGKLNVVK
;
A
#
# COMPACT_ATOMS: atom_id res chain seq x y z
N MET A 1 -31.49 -50.20 66.38
CA MET A 1 -30.81 -48.98 66.08
C MET A 1 -30.46 -49.06 64.58
N LYS A 2 -31.23 -48.34 63.77
CA LYS A 2 -31.19 -48.43 62.28
C LYS A 2 -30.26 -47.34 61.72
N ASN A 3 -29.26 -47.73 61.02
CA ASN A 3 -28.40 -46.83 60.21
C ASN A 3 -29.09 -46.55 58.89
N ILE A 4 -29.34 -45.28 58.61
CA ILE A 4 -29.80 -44.79 57.28
C ILE A 4 -28.59 -44.29 56.55
N LEU A 5 -28.24 -44.98 55.45
CA LEU A 5 -27.26 -44.50 54.48
C LEU A 5 -27.98 -43.51 53.55
N LEU A 6 -27.44 -42.29 53.45
CA LEU A 6 -27.86 -41.25 52.52
C LEU A 6 -26.91 -41.25 51.32
N THR A 7 -27.39 -41.72 50.17
CA THR A 7 -26.62 -41.72 48.92
C THR A 7 -26.83 -40.39 48.21
N ALA A 8 -25.81 -39.53 48.15
CA ALA A 8 -25.84 -38.30 47.38
C ALA A 8 -25.39 -38.59 45.94
N LEU A 9 -26.30 -38.45 44.98
CA LEU A 9 -25.95 -38.42 43.55
C LEU A 9 -25.35 -37.06 43.21
N ILE A 10 -24.07 -37.04 42.86
CA ILE A 10 -23.39 -35.90 42.25
C ILE A 10 -23.57 -36.01 40.74
N SER A 11 -24.45 -35.18 40.17
CA SER A 11 -24.54 -35.00 38.72
C SER A 11 -23.38 -34.11 38.25
N ALA A 12 -22.37 -34.73 37.66
CA ALA A 12 -21.29 -34.02 36.97
C ALA A 12 -21.82 -33.45 35.64
N GLY A 13 -22.22 -32.18 35.64
CA GLY A 13 -22.49 -31.43 34.43
C GLY A 13 -21.16 -31.15 33.71
N CYS A 14 -20.90 -31.83 32.58
CA CYS A 14 -19.84 -31.45 31.69
C CYS A 14 -20.14 -30.08 31.07
N LEU A 15 -19.61 -29.02 31.64
CA LEU A 15 -19.47 -27.72 31.00
C LEU A 15 -18.37 -27.87 29.95
N SER A 16 -18.78 -28.13 28.71
CA SER A 16 -17.89 -27.98 27.54
C SER A 16 -17.56 -26.50 27.43
N ALA A 17 -16.44 -26.10 28.01
CA ALA A 17 -15.86 -24.80 27.72
C ALA A 17 -15.46 -24.80 26.23
N TYR A 18 -16.25 -24.16 25.40
CA TYR A 18 -15.80 -23.77 24.04
C TYR A 18 -14.61 -22.83 24.24
N ALA A 19 -13.42 -23.37 24.14
CA ALA A 19 -12.22 -22.56 23.99
C ALA A 19 -12.40 -21.74 22.70
N GLN A 20 -12.64 -20.44 22.83
CA GLN A 20 -12.56 -19.53 21.69
C GLN A 20 -11.15 -19.69 21.12
N SER A 21 -11.05 -20.29 19.94
CA SER A 21 -9.79 -20.39 19.21
C SER A 21 -9.29 -18.97 18.97
N LYS A 22 -8.06 -18.67 19.40
CA LYS A 22 -7.42 -17.38 19.09
C LYS A 22 -7.23 -17.29 17.59
N PRO A 23 -7.54 -16.13 16.96
CA PRO A 23 -7.22 -15.90 15.57
C PRO A 23 -5.75 -16.23 15.32
N GLY A 24 -5.46 -16.91 14.21
CA GLY A 24 -4.08 -17.15 13.77
C GLY A 24 -3.37 -15.80 13.56
N LYS A 25 -2.07 -15.77 13.74
CA LYS A 25 -1.23 -14.62 13.39
C LYS A 25 -0.54 -14.89 12.06
N GLU A 26 -0.24 -13.86 11.30
CA GLU A 26 0.50 -13.99 10.04
C GLU A 26 1.81 -14.79 10.20
N ASP A 27 2.54 -14.63 11.31
CA ASP A 27 3.77 -15.38 11.64
C ASP A 27 3.55 -16.90 11.74
N ASP A 28 2.34 -17.35 12.01
CA ASP A 28 2.02 -18.79 12.07
C ASP A 28 2.06 -19.43 10.67
N TYR A 29 1.88 -18.63 9.61
CA TYR A 29 1.81 -19.05 8.22
C TYR A 29 3.01 -18.59 7.39
N TYR A 30 3.49 -17.37 7.58
CA TYR A 30 4.60 -16.78 6.84
C TYR A 30 5.59 -16.12 7.79
N ARG A 31 6.73 -16.79 7.98
CA ARG A 31 7.76 -16.33 8.90
C ARG A 31 8.73 -15.37 8.23
N ILE A 32 9.01 -14.24 8.89
CA ILE A 32 10.05 -13.30 8.48
C ILE A 32 11.35 -13.68 9.17
N ILE A 33 12.42 -13.90 8.38
CA ILE A 33 13.77 -14.21 8.86
C ILE A 33 14.68 -13.03 8.49
N THR A 34 15.29 -12.38 9.48
CA THR A 34 16.20 -11.25 9.25
C THR A 34 17.60 -11.76 8.96
N MET A 35 18.21 -11.26 7.86
CA MET A 35 19.59 -11.53 7.53
C MET A 35 20.52 -10.71 8.43
N PRO A 36 21.47 -11.33 9.14
CA PRO A 36 22.44 -10.59 9.93
C PRO A 36 23.45 -9.92 8.99
N ILE A 37 23.37 -8.59 8.90
CA ILE A 37 24.26 -7.76 8.07
C ILE A 37 25.24 -7.05 8.97
N PRO A 38 26.55 -7.06 8.68
CA PRO A 38 27.56 -6.32 9.44
C PRO A 38 27.25 -4.81 9.49
N GLU A 39 27.44 -4.16 10.62
CA GLU A 39 27.16 -2.72 10.84
C GLU A 39 27.93 -1.80 9.88
N THR A 40 29.07 -2.27 9.37
CA THR A 40 29.89 -1.56 8.39
C THR A 40 29.27 -1.49 7.00
N ILE A 41 28.25 -2.34 6.70
CA ILE A 41 27.57 -2.39 5.41
C ILE A 41 26.24 -1.66 5.50
N LYS A 42 26.12 -0.55 4.78
CA LYS A 42 24.87 0.21 4.68
C LYS A 42 24.00 -0.37 3.54
N MET A 43 23.29 -1.45 3.84
CA MET A 43 22.49 -2.24 2.88
C MET A 43 21.16 -1.57 2.54
N GLU A 44 21.20 -0.31 2.11
CA GLU A 44 20.05 0.41 1.53
C GLU A 44 19.75 -0.19 0.14
N VAL A 45 18.94 -1.23 0.09
CA VAL A 45 18.74 -2.01 -1.14
C VAL A 45 18.15 -1.15 -2.27
N GLY A 46 18.73 -1.29 -3.47
CA GLY A 46 18.21 -0.74 -4.72
C GLY A 46 17.81 -1.83 -5.74
N GLY A 47 18.48 -2.97 -5.70
CA GLY A 47 18.22 -4.13 -6.55
C GLY A 47 18.63 -5.43 -5.90
N LEU A 48 17.96 -6.54 -6.25
CA LEU A 48 18.26 -7.90 -5.78
C LEU A 48 18.24 -8.87 -6.96
N ALA A 49 19.14 -9.84 -6.95
CA ALA A 49 19.11 -10.98 -7.87
C ALA A 49 19.62 -12.25 -7.17
N VAL A 50 18.88 -13.36 -7.28
CA VAL A 50 19.35 -14.68 -6.85
C VAL A 50 20.13 -15.32 -7.99
N LEU A 51 21.33 -15.79 -7.72
CA LEU A 51 22.21 -16.40 -8.69
C LEU A 51 21.95 -17.91 -8.80
N PRO A 52 22.32 -18.55 -9.94
CA PRO A 52 22.14 -20.00 -10.11
C PRO A 52 22.84 -20.86 -9.06
N ASP A 53 23.93 -20.37 -8.46
CA ASP A 53 24.68 -21.04 -7.39
C ASP A 53 24.05 -20.83 -5.99
N GLY A 54 22.95 -20.10 -5.91
CA GLY A 54 22.22 -19.81 -4.67
C GLY A 54 22.73 -18.61 -3.89
N ARG A 55 23.76 -17.91 -4.34
CA ARG A 55 24.14 -16.61 -3.76
C ARG A 55 23.10 -15.55 -4.08
N LEU A 56 23.07 -14.48 -3.28
CA LEU A 56 22.24 -13.32 -3.49
C LEU A 56 23.14 -12.14 -3.85
N ALA A 57 22.87 -11.47 -4.98
CA ALA A 57 23.48 -10.20 -5.33
C ALA A 57 22.54 -9.06 -4.91
N ALA A 58 23.11 -8.02 -4.30
CA ALA A 58 22.36 -6.84 -3.86
C ALA A 58 23.08 -5.56 -4.30
N SER A 59 22.41 -4.70 -5.07
CA SER A 59 22.87 -3.32 -5.29
C SER A 59 22.32 -2.42 -4.19
N THR A 60 23.12 -1.44 -3.76
CA THR A 60 22.73 -0.48 -2.73
C THR A 60 22.60 0.92 -3.27
N ARG A 61 21.68 1.71 -2.72
CA ARG A 61 21.55 3.14 -3.05
C ARG A 61 22.79 3.97 -2.67
N ARG A 62 23.77 3.33 -1.96
CA ARG A 62 25.09 3.92 -1.67
C ARG A 62 26.09 3.74 -2.80
N GLY A 63 25.72 3.05 -3.89
CA GLY A 63 26.58 2.87 -5.05
C GLY A 63 27.44 1.63 -5.01
N GLU A 64 27.06 0.62 -4.27
CA GLU A 64 27.80 -0.63 -4.13
C GLU A 64 26.97 -1.82 -4.65
N VAL A 65 27.66 -2.89 -5.06
CA VAL A 65 27.07 -4.20 -5.33
C VAL A 65 27.75 -5.22 -4.40
N TRP A 66 26.95 -5.97 -3.67
CA TRP A 66 27.40 -6.98 -2.73
C TRP A 66 26.98 -8.37 -3.17
N MET A 67 27.93 -9.30 -3.14
CA MET A 67 27.69 -10.73 -3.28
C MET A 67 27.52 -11.34 -1.90
N ILE A 68 26.38 -11.97 -1.65
CA ILE A 68 26.02 -12.53 -0.35
C ILE A 68 26.02 -14.05 -0.46
N GLY A 69 26.97 -14.70 0.20
CA GLY A 69 27.03 -16.15 0.34
C GLY A 69 26.17 -16.63 1.51
N ASN A 70 25.67 -17.86 1.42
CA ASN A 70 24.75 -18.47 2.40
C ASN A 70 23.54 -17.57 2.78
N PRO A 71 22.82 -16.95 1.81
CA PRO A 71 21.70 -16.06 2.13
C PRO A 71 20.51 -16.80 2.77
N TYR A 72 20.46 -18.13 2.65
CA TYR A 72 19.43 -18.99 3.25
C TYR A 72 19.71 -19.32 4.73
N LEU A 73 20.85 -18.89 5.27
CA LEU A 73 21.28 -19.10 6.66
C LEU A 73 21.34 -20.59 7.03
N LYS A 74 21.85 -21.42 6.13
CA LYS A 74 22.07 -22.86 6.38
C LYS A 74 23.31 -23.07 7.28
N GLY A 75 23.39 -24.24 7.92
CA GLY A 75 24.51 -24.62 8.75
C GLY A 75 24.64 -23.73 9.99
N ASP A 76 25.72 -22.94 10.10
CA ASP A 76 26.00 -22.04 11.23
C ASP A 76 25.13 -20.74 11.21
N GLY A 77 24.27 -20.57 10.19
CA GLY A 77 23.40 -19.41 10.04
C GLY A 77 24.10 -18.11 9.65
N LYS A 78 25.39 -18.15 9.29
CA LYS A 78 26.17 -16.95 8.97
C LYS A 78 26.24 -16.70 7.46
N PRO A 79 25.77 -15.54 6.95
CA PRO A 79 26.03 -15.12 5.58
C PRO A 79 27.44 -14.55 5.46
N SER A 80 28.02 -14.62 4.27
CA SER A 80 29.25 -13.92 3.92
C SER A 80 28.95 -12.76 2.97
N PHE A 81 29.75 -11.71 3.01
CA PHE A 81 29.59 -10.53 2.18
C PHE A 81 30.89 -10.20 1.46
N GLN A 82 30.83 -10.12 0.14
CA GLN A 82 31.94 -9.68 -0.71
C GLN A 82 31.46 -8.48 -1.54
N ARG A 83 32.16 -7.36 -1.50
CA ARG A 83 31.85 -6.21 -2.32
C ARG A 83 32.34 -6.48 -3.76
N PHE A 84 31.41 -6.61 -4.68
CA PHE A 84 31.65 -6.87 -6.09
C PHE A 84 31.96 -5.59 -6.89
N ALA A 85 31.23 -4.48 -6.58
CA ALA A 85 31.43 -3.20 -7.27
C ALA A 85 31.17 -2.03 -6.33
N SER A 86 31.70 -0.85 -6.68
CA SER A 86 31.45 0.41 -5.96
C SER A 86 31.57 1.62 -6.90
N GLY A 87 31.20 2.82 -6.41
CA GLY A 87 31.29 4.06 -7.19
C GLY A 87 30.12 4.30 -8.14
N LEU A 88 29.04 3.51 -8.03
CA LEU A 88 27.85 3.68 -8.84
C LEU A 88 26.96 4.83 -8.32
N HIS A 89 26.21 5.48 -9.22
CA HIS A 89 25.37 6.63 -8.88
C HIS A 89 23.94 6.20 -8.51
N GLU A 90 23.72 5.86 -7.23
CA GLU A 90 22.44 5.48 -6.66
C GLU A 90 21.68 4.39 -7.45
N PRO A 91 22.20 3.16 -7.53
CA PRO A 91 21.55 2.04 -8.19
C PRO A 91 20.15 1.75 -7.65
N LEU A 92 19.16 1.58 -8.55
CA LEU A 92 17.78 1.23 -8.22
C LEU A 92 17.28 0.04 -9.06
N GLY A 93 18.18 -0.87 -9.35
CA GLY A 93 17.90 -2.15 -9.98
C GLY A 93 19.17 -2.94 -10.18
N LEU A 94 19.01 -4.24 -10.37
CA LEU A 94 20.08 -5.18 -10.64
C LEU A 94 19.52 -6.38 -11.39
N LEU A 95 20.08 -6.67 -12.55
CA LEU A 95 19.77 -7.85 -13.35
C LEU A 95 21.04 -8.66 -13.55
N SER A 96 21.05 -9.92 -13.11
CA SER A 96 22.11 -10.87 -13.41
C SER A 96 21.91 -11.44 -14.82
N ARG A 97 22.96 -11.41 -15.64
CA ARG A 97 22.94 -11.88 -17.01
C ARG A 97 24.20 -12.70 -17.33
N GLY A 98 24.09 -14.00 -17.09
CA GLY A 98 25.24 -14.88 -17.19
C GLY A 98 26.32 -14.53 -16.15
N LYS A 99 27.48 -14.03 -16.61
CA LYS A 99 28.56 -13.55 -15.73
C LYS A 99 28.46 -12.07 -15.39
N ASP A 100 27.63 -11.31 -16.14
CA ASP A 100 27.53 -9.87 -16.04
C ASP A 100 26.36 -9.45 -15.18
N PHE A 101 26.41 -8.21 -14.69
CA PHE A 101 25.28 -7.50 -14.09
C PHE A 101 24.95 -6.26 -14.90
N LEU A 102 23.66 -6.05 -15.14
CA LEU A 102 23.16 -4.78 -15.66
C LEU A 102 22.52 -4.02 -14.50
N ILE A 103 22.96 -2.78 -14.28
CA ILE A 103 22.57 -1.96 -13.12
C ILE A 103 22.02 -0.63 -13.61
N SER A 104 20.76 -0.35 -13.28
CA SER A 104 20.19 0.98 -13.52
C SER A 104 20.69 1.96 -12.48
N GLN A 105 21.37 3.00 -12.93
CA GLN A 105 21.80 4.17 -12.18
C GLN A 105 20.93 5.38 -12.54
N ARG A 106 21.16 6.54 -11.95
CA ARG A 106 20.39 7.76 -12.26
C ARG A 106 20.40 8.13 -13.75
N GLY A 107 21.54 8.04 -14.43
CA GLY A 107 21.72 8.49 -15.81
C GLY A 107 21.98 7.40 -16.84
N GLU A 108 22.09 6.14 -16.42
CA GLU A 108 22.45 5.06 -17.33
C GLU A 108 22.12 3.66 -16.80
N VAL A 109 22.18 2.68 -17.69
CA VAL A 109 22.41 1.28 -17.34
C VAL A 109 23.90 1.00 -17.52
N THR A 110 24.55 0.55 -16.45
CA THR A 110 25.96 0.13 -16.49
C THR A 110 26.03 -1.39 -16.52
N ARG A 111 26.86 -1.93 -17.40
CA ARG A 111 27.27 -3.33 -17.40
C ARG A 111 28.51 -3.47 -16.52
N LEU A 112 28.45 -4.41 -15.57
CA LEU A 112 29.56 -4.78 -14.70
C LEU A 112 30.01 -6.18 -15.06
N GLU A 113 31.30 -6.39 -15.25
CA GLU A 113 31.89 -7.69 -15.57
C GLU A 113 33.15 -7.92 -14.72
N ASP A 114 33.28 -9.14 -14.18
CA ASP A 114 34.48 -9.68 -13.53
C ASP A 114 35.20 -10.56 -14.57
N THR A 115 36.25 -10.04 -15.20
CA THR A 115 36.94 -10.70 -16.29
C THR A 115 38.00 -11.66 -15.82
N ASN A 116 38.55 -11.46 -14.62
CA ASN A 116 39.63 -12.26 -14.03
C ASN A 116 39.12 -13.31 -13.03
N ASN A 117 37.81 -13.29 -12.70
CA ASN A 117 37.10 -14.17 -11.75
C ASN A 117 37.64 -14.07 -10.32
N ASP A 118 38.06 -12.88 -9.86
CA ASP A 118 38.45 -12.64 -8.47
C ASP A 118 37.28 -12.24 -7.56
N GLY A 119 36.10 -12.07 -8.14
CA GLY A 119 34.86 -11.70 -7.45
C GLY A 119 34.68 -10.19 -7.31
N VAL A 120 35.46 -9.38 -8.06
CA VAL A 120 35.33 -7.93 -8.15
C VAL A 120 35.19 -7.51 -9.62
N ALA A 121 34.33 -6.55 -9.89
CA ALA A 121 34.14 -6.07 -11.27
C ALA A 121 35.35 -5.28 -11.77
N ASP A 122 35.93 -5.72 -12.89
CA ASP A 122 37.01 -5.03 -13.62
C ASP A 122 36.47 -4.05 -14.66
N VAL A 123 35.29 -4.35 -15.22
CA VAL A 123 34.67 -3.58 -16.31
C VAL A 123 33.43 -2.87 -15.79
N TYR A 124 33.36 -1.56 -16.10
CA TYR A 124 32.22 -0.68 -15.86
C TYR A 124 31.90 -0.03 -17.20
N ASP A 125 31.01 -0.66 -17.97
CA ASP A 125 30.67 -0.24 -19.31
C ASP A 125 29.30 0.42 -19.35
N SER A 126 29.20 1.63 -19.92
CA SER A 126 27.93 2.33 -20.06
C SER A 126 27.12 1.72 -21.21
N PHE A 127 26.16 0.89 -20.84
CA PHE A 127 25.35 0.11 -21.78
C PHE A 127 24.25 0.95 -22.44
N ALA A 128 23.58 1.83 -21.70
CA ALA A 128 22.56 2.76 -22.22
C ALA A 128 22.52 4.03 -21.38
N ARG A 129 22.24 5.20 -22.01
CA ARG A 129 22.27 6.50 -21.33
C ARG A 129 21.02 7.31 -21.57
N TRP A 130 20.69 8.17 -20.61
CA TRP A 130 19.65 9.20 -20.70
C TRP A 130 20.07 10.48 -19.98
N PRO A 131 19.54 11.67 -20.41
CA PRO A 131 19.94 12.93 -19.82
C PRO A 131 19.41 13.09 -18.39
N LEU A 132 20.14 13.88 -17.59
CA LEU A 132 19.78 14.31 -16.25
C LEU A 132 19.51 15.81 -16.23
N SER A 133 18.55 16.26 -15.41
CA SER A 133 18.29 17.68 -15.14
C SER A 133 19.06 18.20 -13.93
N GLY A 134 19.64 17.31 -13.12
CA GLY A 134 20.24 17.64 -11.84
C GLY A 134 19.26 17.62 -10.65
N ASN A 135 17.96 17.37 -10.90
CA ASN A 135 16.99 17.20 -9.82
C ASN A 135 17.26 15.89 -9.06
N TYR A 136 17.21 15.95 -7.74
CA TYR A 136 17.56 14.80 -6.91
C TYR A 136 16.53 13.63 -7.04
N HIS A 137 15.28 13.88 -7.43
CA HIS A 137 14.25 12.87 -7.66
C HIS A 137 14.32 12.17 -9.02
N GLN A 138 15.35 12.37 -9.82
CA GLN A 138 15.53 11.68 -11.09
C GLN A 138 15.95 10.21 -10.92
N TYR A 139 15.09 9.42 -10.30
CA TYR A 139 15.33 7.99 -10.18
C TYR A 139 15.13 7.27 -11.50
N SER A 140 15.83 6.14 -11.68
CA SER A 140 15.71 5.28 -12.85
C SER A 140 15.76 3.84 -12.37
N TYR A 141 14.81 3.03 -12.80
CA TYR A 141 14.62 1.68 -12.28
C TYR A 141 14.82 0.62 -13.34
N GLY A 142 15.24 -0.58 -12.93
CA GLY A 142 15.50 -1.72 -13.79
C GLY A 142 16.99 -2.02 -13.98
N PRO A 143 17.42 -2.62 -15.10
CA PRO A 143 16.54 -3.21 -16.09
C PRO A 143 15.81 -4.45 -15.56
N VAL A 144 14.63 -4.72 -16.10
CA VAL A 144 13.84 -5.92 -15.83
C VAL A 144 13.73 -6.72 -17.12
N ALA A 145 14.07 -8.02 -17.05
CA ALA A 145 13.92 -8.91 -18.18
C ALA A 145 12.47 -9.41 -18.29
N MET A 146 11.93 -9.36 -19.50
CA MET A 146 10.64 -9.93 -19.86
C MET A 146 10.80 -11.39 -20.30
N PRO A 147 9.77 -12.24 -20.23
CA PRO A 147 9.86 -13.64 -20.67
C PRO A 147 10.32 -13.85 -22.11
N ASN A 148 10.10 -12.87 -22.98
CA ASN A 148 10.55 -12.89 -24.38
C ASN A 148 12.00 -12.39 -24.58
N GLY A 149 12.73 -12.11 -23.48
CA GLY A 149 14.10 -11.62 -23.48
C GLY A 149 14.25 -10.11 -23.64
N GLU A 150 13.17 -9.36 -23.91
CA GLU A 150 13.23 -7.89 -23.93
C GLU A 150 13.56 -7.34 -22.55
N LEU A 151 14.31 -6.23 -22.50
CA LEU A 151 14.60 -5.51 -21.26
C LEU A 151 13.76 -4.23 -21.17
N LEU A 152 13.32 -3.92 -19.97
CA LEU A 152 12.59 -2.68 -19.68
C LEU A 152 13.33 -1.85 -18.65
N VAL A 153 13.26 -0.52 -18.80
CA VAL A 153 13.66 0.47 -17.80
C VAL A 153 12.56 1.52 -17.64
N THR A 154 12.44 2.12 -16.47
CA THR A 154 11.51 3.22 -16.23
C THR A 154 12.24 4.43 -15.68
N LEU A 155 11.84 5.62 -16.12
CA LEU A 155 12.41 6.90 -15.70
C LEU A 155 11.38 7.71 -14.92
N ASN A 156 11.65 7.92 -13.63
CA ASN A 156 10.82 8.70 -12.71
C ASN A 156 10.70 10.16 -13.15
N LEU A 157 9.58 10.81 -12.83
CA LEU A 157 9.47 12.27 -12.96
C LEU A 157 10.38 12.98 -11.96
N ASP A 158 10.80 14.19 -12.32
CA ASP A 158 11.42 15.13 -11.38
C ASP A 158 10.41 15.63 -10.37
N TRP A 159 10.85 15.96 -9.16
CA TRP A 159 10.03 16.62 -8.17
C TRP A 159 10.39 18.11 -8.07
N VAL A 160 9.51 18.96 -8.58
CA VAL A 160 9.65 20.41 -8.52
C VAL A 160 8.29 20.99 -8.12
N GLY A 161 7.96 20.85 -6.82
CA GLY A 161 6.63 21.17 -6.30
C GLY A 161 5.56 20.12 -6.69
N ARG A 162 5.59 19.69 -7.95
CA ARG A 162 4.78 18.59 -8.52
C ARG A 162 5.65 17.77 -9.45
N GLY A 163 5.18 16.61 -9.88
CA GLY A 163 5.88 15.81 -10.88
C GLY A 163 6.08 16.59 -12.17
N ALA A 164 7.32 16.65 -12.65
CA ALA A 164 7.71 17.33 -13.86
C ALA A 164 8.61 16.44 -14.71
N SER A 165 8.60 16.62 -16.02
CA SER A 165 9.51 15.95 -16.95
C SER A 165 10.53 16.96 -17.48
N GLN A 166 11.64 17.17 -16.75
CA GLN A 166 12.65 18.19 -17.07
C GLN A 166 13.69 17.70 -18.09
N SER A 167 13.94 16.39 -18.16
CA SER A 167 14.83 15.80 -19.15
C SER A 167 14.13 14.71 -19.94
N LYS A 168 14.67 14.41 -21.13
CA LYS A 168 14.05 13.52 -22.12
C LYS A 168 13.69 12.15 -21.53
N TRP A 169 12.48 11.69 -21.83
CA TRP A 169 11.88 10.43 -21.43
C TRP A 169 11.57 10.29 -19.93
N ARG A 170 11.66 11.34 -19.10
CA ARG A 170 11.17 11.26 -17.73
C ARG A 170 9.64 11.10 -17.72
N GLY A 171 9.15 10.14 -16.95
CA GLY A 171 7.75 9.70 -16.93
C GLY A 171 7.42 8.62 -17.95
N TRP A 172 8.43 7.91 -18.49
CA TRP A 172 8.29 6.88 -19.51
C TRP A 172 8.81 5.52 -19.07
N MET A 173 8.21 4.48 -19.63
CA MET A 173 8.77 3.15 -19.75
C MET A 173 9.44 3.02 -21.11
N LEU A 174 10.68 2.52 -21.13
CA LEU A 174 11.49 2.32 -22.32
C LEU A 174 11.87 0.85 -22.45
N LYS A 175 11.85 0.34 -23.67
CA LYS A 175 12.51 -0.93 -24.01
C LYS A 175 13.99 -0.66 -24.25
N LEU A 176 14.82 -1.56 -23.75
CA LEU A 176 16.26 -1.52 -23.87
C LEU A 176 16.72 -2.68 -24.75
N GLY A 177 17.27 -2.36 -25.91
CA GLY A 177 17.80 -3.34 -26.86
C GLY A 177 19.15 -3.93 -26.42
N GLU A 178 19.54 -5.03 -27.03
CA GLU A 178 20.83 -5.68 -26.84
C GLU A 178 22.03 -4.79 -27.21
N ASP A 179 21.77 -3.84 -28.09
CA ASP A 179 22.74 -2.80 -28.55
C ASP A 179 22.75 -1.55 -27.65
N GLY A 180 22.03 -1.57 -26.52
CA GLY A 180 21.87 -0.42 -25.63
C GLY A 180 20.87 0.64 -26.12
N LYS A 181 20.21 0.42 -27.27
CA LYS A 181 19.25 1.37 -27.83
C LYS A 181 17.98 1.41 -27.00
N LEU A 182 17.56 2.63 -26.66
CA LEU A 182 16.31 2.88 -25.95
C LEU A 182 15.17 3.13 -26.94
N THR A 183 14.04 2.45 -26.74
CA THR A 183 12.83 2.62 -27.54
C THR A 183 11.65 2.94 -26.61
N PRO A 184 10.98 4.10 -26.80
CA PRO A 184 9.84 4.48 -25.96
C PRO A 184 8.67 3.51 -26.13
N TYR A 185 8.04 3.15 -25.01
CA TYR A 185 6.97 2.16 -24.97
C TYR A 185 5.63 2.74 -24.52
N ALA A 186 5.58 3.33 -23.32
CA ALA A 186 4.39 3.93 -22.72
C ALA A 186 4.79 5.09 -21.80
N THR A 187 3.85 5.99 -21.50
CA THR A 187 4.10 7.15 -20.64
C THR A 187 2.98 7.41 -19.65
N GLY A 188 3.08 8.51 -18.91
CA GLY A 188 2.14 8.86 -17.86
C GLY A 188 2.47 8.26 -16.51
N LEU A 189 3.72 7.80 -16.35
CA LEU A 189 4.24 7.21 -15.12
C LEU A 189 4.89 8.31 -14.26
N ARG A 190 4.53 8.36 -12.96
CA ARG A 190 5.06 9.35 -12.03
C ARG A 190 6.27 8.81 -11.25
N SER A 191 6.07 7.71 -10.53
CA SER A 191 7.08 7.04 -9.69
C SER A 191 7.08 5.52 -9.91
N PRO A 192 7.38 5.03 -11.12
CA PRO A 192 7.22 3.63 -11.50
C PRO A 192 8.35 2.76 -10.93
N SER A 193 8.37 2.54 -9.61
CA SER A 193 9.45 1.78 -8.97
C SER A 193 9.33 0.27 -9.14
N GLY A 194 8.11 -0.25 -9.31
CA GLY A 194 7.83 -1.64 -9.63
C GLY A 194 7.27 -1.80 -11.04
N PHE A 195 7.84 -2.68 -11.83
CA PHE A 195 7.34 -3.05 -13.16
C PHE A 195 7.93 -4.38 -13.59
N GLY A 196 7.25 -5.05 -14.51
CA GLY A 196 7.64 -6.36 -14.98
C GLY A 196 6.52 -7.08 -15.69
N SER A 197 6.61 -8.41 -15.76
CA SER A 197 5.63 -9.28 -16.41
C SER A 197 4.69 -9.94 -15.40
N TYR A 198 3.42 -10.01 -15.76
CA TYR A 198 2.45 -10.95 -15.20
C TYR A 198 1.79 -11.71 -16.35
N LYS A 199 1.95 -13.03 -16.38
CA LYS A 199 1.46 -13.91 -17.47
C LYS A 199 1.83 -13.43 -18.88
N GLY A 200 3.01 -12.81 -19.03
CA GLY A 200 3.53 -12.29 -20.29
C GLY A 200 3.13 -10.86 -20.64
N ASP A 201 2.11 -10.30 -20.00
CA ASP A 201 1.70 -8.90 -20.15
C ASP A 201 2.54 -7.99 -19.26
N ILE A 202 2.74 -6.72 -19.67
CA ILE A 202 3.54 -5.72 -18.94
C ILE A 202 2.66 -5.00 -17.93
N PHE A 203 3.11 -4.98 -16.68
CA PHE A 203 2.48 -4.22 -15.60
C PHE A 203 3.47 -3.28 -14.93
N TYR A 204 2.95 -2.23 -14.31
CA TYR A 204 3.72 -1.39 -13.39
C TYR A 204 2.89 -1.01 -12.17
N THR A 205 3.58 -0.71 -11.07
CA THR A 205 2.98 -0.17 -9.84
C THR A 205 3.28 1.32 -9.71
N GLU A 206 2.41 2.04 -9.06
CA GLU A 206 2.52 3.46 -8.79
C GLU A 206 1.99 3.79 -7.39
N ASN A 207 2.64 4.70 -6.68
CA ASN A 207 2.13 5.26 -5.44
C ASN A 207 1.24 6.48 -5.69
N GLN A 208 0.47 6.91 -4.67
CA GLN A 208 -0.31 8.15 -4.72
C GLN A 208 0.56 9.36 -5.09
N GLY A 209 -0.01 10.31 -5.81
CA GLY A 209 0.68 11.54 -6.22
C GLY A 209 -0.20 12.45 -7.07
N ASP A 210 0.39 13.49 -7.61
CA ASP A 210 -0.28 14.33 -8.61
C ASP A 210 -0.73 13.48 -9.81
N TRP A 211 -2.00 13.64 -10.21
CA TRP A 211 -2.69 12.83 -11.21
C TRP A 211 -2.86 11.35 -10.85
N VAL A 212 -2.47 10.95 -9.65
CA VAL A 212 -2.58 9.58 -9.15
C VAL A 212 -3.33 9.59 -7.83
N GLY A 213 -4.65 9.37 -7.90
CA GLY A 213 -5.54 9.47 -6.73
C GLY A 213 -5.21 8.50 -5.59
N SER A 214 -4.69 7.32 -5.92
CA SER A 214 -4.27 6.29 -4.95
C SER A 214 -3.17 5.42 -5.56
N GLY A 215 -2.55 4.55 -4.76
CA GLY A 215 -1.67 3.50 -5.25
C GLY A 215 -2.39 2.60 -6.27
N ARG A 216 -1.66 2.09 -7.25
CA ARG A 216 -2.27 1.30 -8.33
C ARG A 216 -1.29 0.33 -8.98
N MET A 217 -1.86 -0.71 -9.62
CA MET A 217 -1.16 -1.58 -10.55
C MET A 217 -1.89 -1.54 -11.90
N THR A 218 -1.16 -1.22 -12.98
CA THR A 218 -1.72 -0.95 -14.30
C THR A 218 -1.06 -1.83 -15.35
N HIS A 219 -1.88 -2.47 -16.19
CA HIS A 219 -1.45 -3.14 -17.41
C HIS A 219 -1.11 -2.10 -18.49
N LEU A 220 0.02 -2.26 -19.16
CA LEU A 220 0.49 -1.35 -20.20
C LEU A 220 0.74 -2.06 -21.53
N GLU A 221 0.24 -1.45 -22.59
CA GLU A 221 0.53 -1.78 -23.97
C GLU A 221 1.32 -0.66 -24.64
N LYS A 222 1.93 -0.96 -25.80
CA LYS A 222 2.69 0.04 -26.55
C LYS A 222 1.81 1.21 -26.99
N GLY A 223 2.16 2.42 -26.54
CA GLY A 223 1.42 3.64 -26.84
C GLY A 223 0.45 4.08 -25.76
N ASP A 224 0.33 3.31 -24.66
CA ASP A 224 -0.55 3.67 -23.54
C ASP A 224 -0.05 4.90 -22.76
N PHE A 225 -1.01 5.61 -22.20
CA PHE A 225 -0.80 6.72 -21.29
C PHE A 225 -1.44 6.40 -19.93
N ALA A 226 -0.62 6.30 -18.89
CA ALA A 226 -1.06 5.84 -17.57
C ALA A 226 -1.67 6.95 -16.68
N GLY A 227 -1.65 8.21 -17.10
CA GLY A 227 -2.43 9.27 -16.46
C GLY A 227 -1.65 10.53 -16.06
N ASN A 228 -0.36 10.51 -15.74
CA ASN A 228 0.37 11.76 -15.44
C ASN A 228 0.84 12.47 -16.73
N PRO A 229 0.34 13.70 -17.02
CA PRO A 229 0.58 14.37 -18.31
C PRO A 229 2.01 14.92 -18.47
N ALA A 230 2.82 14.98 -17.43
CA ALA A 230 4.17 15.56 -17.53
C ALA A 230 5.05 14.84 -18.57
N GLY A 231 4.94 13.50 -18.68
CA GLY A 231 5.67 12.71 -19.66
C GLY A 231 5.24 12.94 -21.10
N LEU A 232 4.01 13.43 -21.36
CA LEU A 232 3.50 13.74 -22.70
C LEU A 232 4.25 14.86 -23.39
N ARG A 233 5.09 15.61 -22.66
CA ARG A 233 6.04 16.58 -23.25
C ARG A 233 6.86 15.96 -24.38
N TRP A 234 7.15 14.67 -24.31
CA TRP A 234 7.98 13.94 -25.28
C TRP A 234 7.17 13.12 -26.29
N SER A 235 5.85 13.22 -26.29
CA SER A 235 4.99 12.42 -27.18
C SER A 235 5.21 12.70 -28.67
N LYS A 236 5.74 13.88 -29.04
CA LYS A 236 6.07 14.26 -30.42
C LYS A 236 7.49 13.91 -30.84
N GLU A 237 8.30 13.37 -29.92
CA GLU A 237 9.66 12.96 -30.24
C GLU A 237 9.68 11.75 -31.18
N GLU A 238 10.72 11.67 -31.98
CA GLU A 238 10.93 10.54 -32.90
C GLU A 238 10.91 9.21 -32.16
N GLY A 239 10.19 8.24 -32.70
CA GLY A 239 9.98 6.91 -32.10
C GLY A 239 8.91 6.82 -31.03
N SER A 240 8.27 7.93 -30.62
CA SER A 240 7.17 7.89 -29.65
C SER A 240 5.94 7.19 -30.24
N PRO A 241 5.40 6.15 -29.57
CA PRO A 241 4.14 5.52 -29.97
C PRO A 241 2.90 6.25 -29.44
N VAL A 242 3.07 7.17 -28.47
CA VAL A 242 1.98 7.87 -27.79
C VAL A 242 1.47 9.01 -28.64
N LYS A 243 0.15 9.12 -28.81
CA LYS A 243 -0.49 10.13 -29.66
C LYS A 243 -1.02 11.34 -28.88
N LEU A 244 -1.26 11.18 -27.57
CA LEU A 244 -1.76 12.24 -26.70
C LEU A 244 -0.70 13.34 -26.47
N THR A 245 -1.19 14.56 -26.25
CA THR A 245 -0.42 15.72 -25.81
C THR A 245 -0.91 16.19 -24.44
N PRO A 246 -0.17 17.01 -23.68
CA PRO A 246 -0.65 17.52 -22.39
C PRO A 246 -2.01 18.24 -22.45
N GLN A 247 -2.33 18.86 -23.58
CA GLN A 247 -3.60 19.58 -23.79
C GLN A 247 -4.81 18.64 -23.93
N ASP A 248 -4.61 17.38 -24.26
CA ASP A 248 -5.68 16.39 -24.41
C ASP A 248 -6.13 15.84 -23.06
N VAL A 249 -5.42 16.13 -21.97
CA VAL A 249 -5.65 15.58 -20.64
C VAL A 249 -6.53 16.55 -19.82
N PRO A 250 -7.80 16.18 -19.52
CA PRO A 250 -8.68 17.05 -18.75
C PRO A 250 -8.36 17.02 -17.27
N ASN A 251 -8.49 18.18 -16.59
CA ASN A 251 -8.35 18.33 -15.15
C ASN A 251 -9.73 18.62 -14.51
N THR A 252 -10.65 17.66 -14.61
CA THR A 252 -12.05 17.84 -14.21
C THR A 252 -12.39 17.28 -12.83
N GLY A 253 -11.54 16.42 -12.28
CA GLY A 253 -11.83 15.69 -11.05
C GLY A 253 -12.81 14.52 -11.20
N GLU A 254 -13.18 14.18 -12.44
CA GLU A 254 -13.95 12.96 -12.72
C GLU A 254 -13.11 11.71 -12.41
N PRO A 255 -13.72 10.54 -12.16
CA PRO A 255 -12.99 9.29 -12.04
C PRO A 255 -12.15 8.98 -13.29
N LEU A 256 -10.93 8.45 -13.12
CA LEU A 256 -10.03 8.14 -14.24
C LEU A 256 -10.67 7.21 -15.28
N TYR A 257 -11.49 6.25 -14.85
CA TYR A 257 -12.21 5.35 -15.73
C TYR A 257 -13.18 6.09 -16.67
N ASP A 258 -13.87 7.12 -16.18
CA ASP A 258 -14.80 7.92 -16.98
C ASP A 258 -14.06 8.87 -17.92
N VAL A 259 -12.93 9.39 -17.50
CA VAL A 259 -12.04 10.18 -18.37
C VAL A 259 -11.48 9.31 -19.50
N ALA A 260 -11.06 8.07 -19.21
CA ALA A 260 -10.53 7.14 -20.20
C ALA A 260 -11.54 6.77 -21.31
N LYS A 261 -12.85 6.79 -21.02
CA LYS A 261 -13.90 6.62 -22.03
C LYS A 261 -13.98 7.80 -23.01
N LYS A 262 -13.62 9.00 -22.55
CA LYS A 262 -13.68 10.25 -23.34
C LYS A 262 -12.38 10.53 -24.08
N VAL A 263 -11.26 10.07 -23.55
CA VAL A 263 -9.90 10.34 -24.07
C VAL A 263 -9.22 9.00 -24.37
N PRO A 264 -9.29 8.50 -25.61
CA PRO A 264 -8.65 7.25 -26.02
C PRO A 264 -7.13 7.30 -25.79
N GLY A 265 -6.59 6.20 -25.27
CA GLY A 265 -5.15 6.07 -24.93
C GLY A 265 -4.85 6.28 -23.46
N ILE A 266 -5.78 6.83 -22.66
CA ILE A 266 -5.67 6.82 -21.20
C ILE A 266 -5.98 5.41 -20.69
N LYS A 267 -5.10 4.88 -19.83
CA LYS A 267 -5.21 3.51 -19.29
C LYS A 267 -5.65 3.53 -17.83
N PRO A 268 -6.86 3.03 -17.50
CA PRO A 268 -7.26 2.83 -16.12
C PRO A 268 -6.42 1.74 -15.44
N PRO A 269 -6.26 1.78 -14.10
CA PRO A 269 -5.60 0.71 -13.36
C PRO A 269 -6.36 -0.61 -13.48
N ALA A 270 -5.62 -1.71 -13.52
CA ALA A 270 -6.19 -3.03 -13.32
C ALA A 270 -6.63 -3.24 -11.87
N VAL A 271 -5.83 -2.73 -10.91
CA VAL A 271 -6.14 -2.78 -9.47
C VAL A 271 -5.72 -1.47 -8.80
N TRP A 272 -6.61 -0.91 -8.00
CA TRP A 272 -6.33 0.16 -7.07
C TRP A 272 -5.89 -0.40 -5.71
N PHE A 273 -4.93 0.27 -5.08
CA PHE A 273 -4.53 0.04 -3.69
C PHE A 273 -5.07 1.19 -2.84
N PRO A 274 -6.17 1.01 -2.11
CA PRO A 274 -6.72 2.06 -1.27
C PRO A 274 -5.67 2.65 -0.32
N HIS A 275 -5.38 3.97 -0.53
CA HIS A 275 -4.31 4.68 0.15
C HIS A 275 -4.55 4.68 1.65
N THR A 276 -3.49 4.41 2.44
CA THR A 276 -3.50 4.25 3.89
C THR A 276 -4.26 3.02 4.43
N ILE A 277 -5.03 2.34 3.59
CA ILE A 277 -5.82 1.16 3.97
C ILE A 277 -5.06 -0.14 3.67
N VAL A 278 -4.52 -0.27 2.45
CA VAL A 278 -3.72 -1.45 2.06
C VAL A 278 -2.32 -1.08 1.54
N GLY A 279 -1.94 0.17 1.59
CA GLY A 279 -0.61 0.65 1.21
C GLY A 279 -0.54 2.17 1.19
N ILE A 280 0.68 2.70 1.17
CA ILE A 280 0.99 4.12 1.00
C ILE A 280 1.85 4.32 -0.25
N SER A 281 2.87 3.45 -0.41
CA SER A 281 3.89 3.59 -1.44
C SER A 281 4.19 2.23 -2.05
N THR A 282 3.32 1.79 -2.99
CA THR A 282 3.50 0.54 -3.72
C THR A 282 4.83 0.55 -4.46
N SER A 283 5.59 -0.55 -4.34
CA SER A 283 6.93 -0.69 -4.89
C SER A 283 7.02 -1.88 -5.85
N ASP A 284 8.01 -2.76 -5.70
CA ASP A 284 8.20 -3.93 -6.55
C ASP A 284 7.06 -4.94 -6.44
N PHE A 285 6.87 -5.76 -7.48
CA PHE A 285 5.94 -6.88 -7.44
C PHE A 285 6.56 -8.15 -8.02
N LYS A 286 6.06 -9.31 -7.57
CA LYS A 286 6.45 -10.63 -8.08
C LYS A 286 5.25 -11.54 -8.23
N GLU A 287 5.09 -12.13 -9.42
CA GLU A 287 4.20 -13.26 -9.64
C GLU A 287 4.69 -14.47 -8.84
N ASP A 288 3.78 -15.19 -8.19
CA ASP A 288 4.12 -16.46 -7.56
C ASP A 288 4.23 -17.57 -8.62
N VAL A 289 5.47 -17.82 -9.02
CA VAL A 289 5.85 -18.88 -9.94
C VAL A 289 6.41 -20.11 -9.23
N THR A 290 6.26 -20.19 -7.90
CA THR A 290 6.86 -21.25 -7.07
C THR A 290 6.10 -22.58 -7.13
N ASN A 291 4.98 -22.64 -7.86
CA ASN A 291 4.14 -23.84 -8.00
C ASN A 291 3.69 -24.41 -6.64
N GLY A 292 3.40 -23.53 -5.67
CA GLY A 292 2.93 -23.91 -4.34
C GLY A 292 4.03 -24.09 -3.29
N ALA A 293 5.29 -23.90 -3.63
CA ALA A 293 6.37 -23.91 -2.62
C ALA A 293 6.30 -22.71 -1.66
N PHE A 294 5.61 -21.63 -2.06
CA PHE A 294 5.33 -20.47 -1.21
C PHE A 294 3.90 -20.46 -0.64
N GLY A 295 3.13 -21.55 -0.78
CA GLY A 295 1.81 -21.69 -0.19
C GLY A 295 0.66 -21.69 -1.20
N PRO A 296 -0.58 -21.33 -0.78
CA PRO A 296 -1.78 -21.59 -1.59
C PRO A 296 -2.04 -20.57 -2.71
N PHE A 297 -1.21 -19.54 -2.85
CA PHE A 297 -1.46 -18.39 -3.71
C PHE A 297 -0.70 -18.41 -5.04
N ALA A 298 -0.25 -19.59 -5.49
CA ALA A 298 0.46 -19.76 -6.77
C ALA A 298 -0.30 -19.09 -7.93
N GLY A 299 0.43 -18.34 -8.77
CA GLY A 299 -0.12 -17.57 -9.89
C GLY A 299 -0.71 -16.20 -9.53
N GLN A 300 -0.74 -15.84 -8.25
CA GLN A 300 -1.08 -14.47 -7.79
C GLN A 300 0.17 -13.59 -7.73
N VAL A 301 -0.01 -12.32 -7.44
CA VAL A 301 1.06 -11.33 -7.40
C VAL A 301 1.24 -10.80 -5.98
N PHE A 302 2.47 -10.79 -5.48
CA PHE A 302 2.85 -10.12 -4.24
C PHE A 302 3.42 -8.74 -4.56
N VAL A 303 2.93 -7.71 -3.85
CA VAL A 303 3.31 -6.30 -4.07
C VAL A 303 3.86 -5.73 -2.77
N GLY A 304 5.09 -5.22 -2.81
CA GLY A 304 5.72 -4.55 -1.68
C GLY A 304 5.22 -3.13 -1.49
N ASP A 305 5.24 -2.65 -0.26
CA ASP A 305 4.97 -1.26 0.08
C ASP A 305 6.10 -0.66 0.91
N GLN A 306 6.66 0.46 0.44
CA GLN A 306 7.74 1.14 1.12
C GLN A 306 7.25 1.86 2.38
N GLY A 307 6.08 2.49 2.34
CA GLY A 307 5.58 3.31 3.44
C GLY A 307 5.14 2.48 4.65
N HIS A 308 4.29 1.49 4.44
CA HIS A 308 3.80 0.63 5.52
C HIS A 308 4.72 -0.54 5.87
N SER A 309 5.78 -0.82 5.10
CA SER A 309 6.66 -1.98 5.33
C SER A 309 5.90 -3.30 5.33
N ILE A 310 5.05 -3.49 4.32
CA ILE A 310 4.16 -4.64 4.17
C ILE A 310 4.28 -5.24 2.76
N ILE A 311 3.81 -6.47 2.63
CA ILE A 311 3.48 -7.09 1.34
C ILE A 311 1.98 -7.28 1.28
N THR A 312 1.37 -6.85 0.17
CA THR A 312 -0.02 -7.15 -0.20
C THR A 312 -0.05 -8.24 -1.25
N ARG A 313 -1.21 -8.87 -1.42
CA ARG A 313 -1.44 -9.91 -2.42
C ARG A 313 -2.49 -9.43 -3.42
N VAL A 314 -2.24 -9.63 -4.70
CA VAL A 314 -3.17 -9.30 -5.79
C VAL A 314 -3.57 -10.57 -6.52
N ASP A 315 -4.87 -10.76 -6.64
CA ASP A 315 -5.48 -11.78 -7.50
C ASP A 315 -6.06 -11.10 -8.73
N PHE A 316 -5.56 -11.45 -9.90
CA PHE A 316 -6.01 -10.90 -11.18
C PHE A 316 -6.91 -11.86 -11.94
N GLU A 317 -7.89 -11.29 -12.63
CA GLU A 317 -8.63 -11.97 -13.69
C GLU A 317 -8.74 -11.10 -14.95
N LYS A 318 -9.01 -11.73 -16.09
CA LYS A 318 -9.22 -11.03 -17.37
C LYS A 318 -10.68 -11.21 -17.78
N VAL A 319 -11.47 -10.14 -17.63
CA VAL A 319 -12.90 -10.14 -17.97
C VAL A 319 -13.10 -9.33 -19.25
N ASN A 320 -13.73 -9.94 -20.26
CA ASN A 320 -13.94 -9.33 -21.59
C ASN A 320 -12.64 -8.74 -22.18
N GLY A 321 -11.50 -9.37 -21.93
CA GLY A 321 -10.19 -8.94 -22.42
C GLY A 321 -9.51 -7.85 -21.55
N VAL A 322 -10.15 -7.37 -20.48
CA VAL A 322 -9.64 -6.32 -19.59
C VAL A 322 -9.12 -6.93 -18.29
N TRP A 323 -7.90 -6.56 -17.86
CA TRP A 323 -7.35 -6.95 -16.58
C TRP A 323 -8.01 -6.17 -15.43
N GLN A 324 -8.37 -6.89 -14.40
CA GLN A 324 -8.94 -6.38 -13.14
C GLN A 324 -8.68 -7.38 -12.03
N GLY A 325 -9.06 -7.07 -10.80
CA GLY A 325 -8.87 -8.02 -9.70
C GLY A 325 -8.95 -7.40 -8.31
N THR A 326 -8.50 -8.18 -7.33
CA THR A 326 -8.60 -7.85 -5.91
C THR A 326 -7.24 -7.70 -5.28
N VAL A 327 -7.06 -6.66 -4.47
CA VAL A 327 -5.93 -6.57 -3.54
C VAL A 327 -6.39 -7.01 -2.14
N PHE A 328 -5.54 -7.78 -1.47
CA PHE A 328 -5.72 -8.25 -0.10
C PHE A 328 -4.52 -7.83 0.76
N PRO A 329 -4.69 -7.56 2.04
CA PRO A 329 -3.58 -7.61 3.01
C PRO A 329 -2.92 -9.00 2.95
N PHE A 330 -1.64 -9.09 3.26
CA PHE A 330 -0.95 -10.38 3.26
C PHE A 330 0.04 -10.52 4.41
N ARG A 331 1.06 -9.63 4.50
CA ARG A 331 2.10 -9.76 5.53
C ARG A 331 2.63 -8.40 5.97
N GLU A 332 2.45 -8.10 7.24
CA GLU A 332 3.01 -6.91 7.90
C GLU A 332 4.28 -7.24 8.70
N GLY A 333 4.92 -6.22 9.28
CA GLY A 333 5.98 -6.37 10.27
C GLY A 333 7.40 -6.50 9.69
N PHE A 334 7.62 -6.05 8.45
CA PHE A 334 8.97 -5.92 7.91
C PHE A 334 9.75 -4.80 8.61
N MET A 335 11.07 -4.96 8.69
CA MET A 335 11.92 -4.07 9.48
C MET A 335 12.11 -2.68 8.89
N SER A 336 11.87 -2.50 7.58
CA SER A 336 11.97 -1.23 6.85
C SER A 336 11.08 -1.24 5.61
N GLY A 337 11.06 -0.15 4.84
CA GLY A 337 10.28 -0.03 3.62
C GLY A 337 10.72 -1.00 2.53
N ILE A 338 9.78 -1.74 1.96
CA ILE A 338 10.05 -2.74 0.93
C ILE A 338 10.25 -2.04 -0.41
N ILE A 339 11.36 -2.34 -1.10
CA ILE A 339 11.68 -1.74 -2.40
C ILE A 339 11.93 -2.78 -3.49
N ARG A 340 12.45 -3.97 -3.13
CA ARG A 340 12.72 -5.06 -4.08
C ARG A 340 12.40 -6.41 -3.46
N MET A 341 11.92 -7.31 -4.30
CA MET A 341 11.64 -8.69 -3.93
C MET A 341 12.19 -9.63 -4.99
N VAL A 342 12.65 -10.82 -4.59
CA VAL A 342 13.11 -11.86 -5.51
C VAL A 342 12.88 -13.24 -4.92
N TRP A 343 12.49 -14.20 -5.76
CA TRP A 343 12.31 -15.59 -5.35
C TRP A 343 13.66 -16.26 -5.07
N GLY A 344 13.77 -16.92 -3.93
CA GLY A 344 14.85 -17.85 -3.63
C GLY A 344 14.70 -19.17 -4.34
N LEU A 345 15.80 -19.92 -4.51
CA LEU A 345 15.79 -21.24 -5.13
C LEU A 345 14.99 -22.29 -4.33
N ASP A 346 14.72 -22.02 -3.07
CA ASP A 346 13.93 -22.87 -2.16
C ASP A 346 12.44 -22.47 -2.11
N GLY A 347 12.01 -21.56 -2.98
CA GLY A 347 10.65 -21.03 -3.03
C GLY A 347 10.35 -19.97 -1.98
N SER A 348 11.29 -19.59 -1.11
CA SER A 348 11.12 -18.43 -0.23
C SER A 348 11.33 -17.12 -0.98
N MET A 349 10.93 -15.98 -0.38
CA MET A 349 11.08 -14.65 -0.99
C MET A 349 12.11 -13.83 -0.21
N PHE A 350 13.17 -13.35 -0.88
CA PHE A 350 14.04 -12.32 -0.34
C PHE A 350 13.44 -10.95 -0.55
N VAL A 351 13.47 -10.13 0.49
CA VAL A 351 12.85 -8.80 0.58
C VAL A 351 13.92 -7.78 0.93
N GLY A 352 14.26 -6.93 -0.02
CA GLY A 352 15.20 -5.83 0.13
C GLY A 352 14.50 -4.55 0.53
N GLN A 353 15.08 -3.84 1.50
CA GLN A 353 14.40 -2.77 2.22
C GLN A 353 15.25 -1.53 2.37
N THR A 354 14.59 -0.36 2.39
CA THR A 354 15.17 0.94 2.68
C THR A 354 14.10 1.95 3.11
N SER A 355 14.43 2.83 4.06
CA SER A 355 13.64 4.02 4.41
C SER A 355 14.17 5.28 3.74
N ARG A 356 15.22 5.17 2.91
CA ARG A 356 15.82 6.33 2.25
C ARG A 356 14.85 6.99 1.27
N GLY A 357 14.67 8.30 1.43
CA GLY A 357 13.79 9.12 0.61
C GLY A 357 12.35 9.20 1.12
N TRP A 358 11.88 8.22 1.89
CA TRP A 358 10.56 8.23 2.52
C TRP A 358 10.55 7.36 3.78
N SER A 359 10.02 7.90 4.87
CA SER A 359 9.93 7.15 6.14
C SER A 359 9.04 5.92 6.01
N ALA A 360 9.44 4.84 6.66
CA ALA A 360 8.72 3.57 6.68
C ALA A 360 8.22 3.24 8.09
N THR A 361 7.17 2.43 8.18
CA THR A 361 6.64 1.93 9.48
C THR A 361 7.68 1.06 10.21
N GLY A 362 8.48 0.29 9.48
CA GLY A 362 9.59 -0.47 10.04
C GLY A 362 10.66 0.45 10.63
N LYS A 363 11.26 0.04 11.77
CA LYS A 363 12.16 0.89 12.57
C LYS A 363 13.60 0.96 12.07
N ALA A 364 14.01 0.04 11.19
CA ALA A 364 15.35 0.02 10.64
C ALA A 364 15.44 0.92 9.40
N ASP A 365 16.62 1.50 9.19
CA ASP A 365 16.87 2.32 7.99
C ASP A 365 16.91 1.47 6.72
N PHE A 366 17.33 0.21 6.82
CA PHE A 366 17.49 -0.71 5.70
C PHE A 366 17.61 -2.16 6.19
N GLY A 367 17.57 -3.10 5.28
CA GLY A 367 17.85 -4.50 5.56
C GLY A 367 17.50 -5.44 4.41
N ILE A 368 17.79 -6.72 4.64
CA ILE A 368 17.31 -7.82 3.84
C ILE A 368 16.64 -8.82 4.77
N GLN A 369 15.41 -9.18 4.47
CA GLN A 369 14.68 -10.22 5.17
C GLN A 369 14.22 -11.30 4.18
N ARG A 370 13.97 -12.48 4.70
CA ARG A 370 13.46 -13.61 3.92
C ARG A 370 12.09 -14.00 4.46
N LEU A 371 11.10 -14.04 3.60
CA LEU A 371 9.75 -14.50 3.90
C LEU A 371 9.61 -15.96 3.51
N VAL A 372 9.22 -16.80 4.46
CA VAL A 372 9.17 -18.26 4.30
C VAL A 372 7.81 -18.78 4.71
N TRP A 373 7.15 -19.53 3.83
CA TRP A 373 5.94 -20.25 4.18
C TRP A 373 6.23 -21.37 5.19
N THR A 374 5.41 -21.50 6.23
CA THR A 374 5.61 -22.48 7.31
C THR A 374 5.04 -23.85 6.97
N GLY A 375 4.37 -24.03 5.83
CA GLY A 375 3.66 -25.24 5.46
C GLY A 375 2.23 -25.31 6.02
N LYS A 376 1.81 -24.34 6.85
CA LYS A 376 0.43 -24.28 7.36
C LYS A 376 -0.47 -23.52 6.40
N MET A 377 -1.67 -24.06 6.16
CA MET A 377 -2.69 -23.41 5.33
C MET A 377 -3.37 -22.28 6.12
N PRO A 378 -3.29 -21.01 5.70
CA PRO A 378 -4.08 -19.95 6.30
C PRO A 378 -5.55 -20.08 5.87
N PHE A 379 -6.50 -19.73 6.72
CA PHE A 379 -7.90 -19.60 6.33
C PHE A 379 -8.14 -18.17 5.80
N GLU A 380 -8.33 -18.06 4.49
CA GLU A 380 -8.31 -16.79 3.73
C GLU A 380 -9.32 -16.78 2.59
N MET A 381 -9.73 -15.58 2.17
CA MET A 381 -10.26 -15.38 0.84
C MET A 381 -9.11 -15.56 -0.17
N LYS A 382 -9.14 -16.64 -0.96
CA LYS A 382 -8.09 -16.93 -1.95
C LYS A 382 -8.24 -16.07 -3.20
N ASN A 383 -9.45 -16.03 -3.76
CA ASN A 383 -9.78 -15.28 -4.97
C ASN A 383 -11.12 -14.58 -4.78
N VAL A 384 -11.34 -13.51 -5.54
CA VAL A 384 -12.66 -12.90 -5.76
C VAL A 384 -12.83 -12.71 -7.25
N HIS A 385 -13.92 -13.25 -7.81
CA HIS A 385 -14.24 -13.15 -9.22
C HIS A 385 -15.48 -12.28 -9.46
N SER A 386 -15.44 -11.46 -10.51
CA SER A 386 -16.62 -10.75 -11.01
C SER A 386 -17.61 -11.73 -11.59
N MET A 387 -18.87 -11.57 -11.25
CA MET A 387 -19.98 -12.35 -11.75
C MET A 387 -21.04 -11.43 -12.39
N PRO A 388 -21.96 -11.94 -13.24
CA PRO A 388 -22.97 -11.11 -13.89
C PRO A 388 -23.86 -10.34 -12.92
N ASP A 389 -23.95 -10.81 -11.68
CA ASP A 389 -24.84 -10.34 -10.63
C ASP A 389 -24.15 -10.17 -9.27
N GLY A 390 -22.85 -9.92 -9.24
CA GLY A 390 -22.10 -9.73 -7.99
C GLY A 390 -20.68 -10.27 -8.03
N PHE A 391 -20.30 -10.97 -6.94
CA PHE A 391 -18.95 -11.49 -6.76
C PHE A 391 -18.96 -12.93 -6.24
N GLU A 392 -18.01 -13.75 -6.67
CA GLU A 392 -17.76 -15.06 -6.09
C GLU A 392 -16.45 -15.03 -5.32
N ILE A 393 -16.51 -15.34 -4.03
CA ILE A 393 -15.32 -15.51 -3.16
C ILE A 393 -14.94 -16.99 -3.17
N VAL A 394 -13.67 -17.29 -3.44
CA VAL A 394 -13.07 -18.60 -3.27
C VAL A 394 -12.20 -18.59 -2.02
N PHE A 395 -12.31 -19.58 -1.16
CA PHE A 395 -11.55 -19.69 0.08
C PHE A 395 -10.40 -20.70 -0.04
N THR A 396 -9.38 -20.56 0.79
CA THR A 396 -8.24 -21.49 0.84
C THR A 396 -8.60 -22.85 1.42
N SER A 397 -9.66 -22.92 2.21
CA SER A 397 -10.24 -24.13 2.81
C SER A 397 -11.74 -23.95 3.03
N PRO A 398 -12.51 -25.03 3.24
CA PRO A 398 -13.95 -24.95 3.39
C PRO A 398 -14.39 -24.02 4.52
N VAL A 399 -15.50 -23.30 4.31
CA VAL A 399 -16.16 -22.46 5.31
C VAL A 399 -17.15 -23.26 6.14
N ASP A 400 -17.46 -22.81 7.35
CA ASP A 400 -18.68 -23.21 8.05
C ASP A 400 -19.89 -22.65 7.31
N LYS A 401 -20.72 -23.56 6.75
CA LYS A 401 -21.84 -23.18 5.88
C LYS A 401 -22.86 -22.28 6.57
N LYS A 402 -23.02 -22.40 7.90
CA LYS A 402 -23.95 -21.57 8.65
C LYS A 402 -23.47 -20.12 8.72
N SER A 403 -22.22 -19.91 9.11
CA SER A 403 -21.64 -18.56 9.16
C SER A 403 -21.50 -17.95 7.76
N ALA A 404 -21.16 -18.75 6.75
CA ALA A 404 -21.06 -18.30 5.37
C ALA A 404 -22.40 -17.99 4.69
N ALA A 405 -23.50 -18.54 5.19
CA ALA A 405 -24.85 -18.23 4.73
C ALA A 405 -25.50 -17.05 5.50
N ASP A 406 -24.84 -16.51 6.51
CA ASP A 406 -25.34 -15.37 7.27
C ASP A 406 -25.13 -14.06 6.49
N GLN A 407 -26.21 -13.32 6.24
CA GLN A 407 -26.13 -12.03 5.54
C GLN A 407 -25.30 -11.01 6.31
N ASP A 408 -25.31 -11.04 7.64
CA ASP A 408 -24.59 -10.12 8.50
C ASP A 408 -23.08 -10.40 8.55
N ALA A 409 -22.66 -11.54 7.97
CA ALA A 409 -21.25 -11.87 7.81
C ALA A 409 -20.54 -11.01 6.76
N TYR A 410 -21.30 -10.32 5.90
CA TYR A 410 -20.74 -9.58 4.77
C TYR A 410 -21.18 -8.12 4.76
N LYS A 411 -20.25 -7.26 4.34
CA LYS A 411 -20.54 -5.86 4.00
C LYS A 411 -19.84 -5.52 2.70
N LEU A 412 -20.58 -4.90 1.78
CA LEU A 412 -20.06 -4.48 0.49
C LEU A 412 -20.28 -2.98 0.32
N ASN A 413 -19.22 -2.28 -0.04
CA ASN A 413 -19.25 -0.86 -0.42
C ASN A 413 -18.53 -0.68 -1.76
N SER A 414 -18.81 0.40 -2.46
CA SER A 414 -18.05 0.78 -3.64
C SER A 414 -17.69 2.26 -3.59
N PHE A 415 -16.48 2.59 -4.06
CA PHE A 415 -15.95 3.96 -4.07
C PHE A 415 -14.89 4.11 -5.17
N THR A 416 -14.43 5.34 -5.40
CA THR A 416 -13.37 5.62 -6.37
C THR A 416 -12.57 6.86 -5.96
N TYR A 417 -11.69 7.34 -6.85
CA TYR A 417 -10.81 8.49 -6.67
C TYR A 417 -10.98 9.50 -7.80
N LYS A 418 -10.73 10.78 -7.51
CA LYS A 418 -10.66 11.85 -8.50
C LYS A 418 -9.41 11.68 -9.36
N TYR A 419 -9.55 11.93 -10.65
CA TYR A 419 -8.44 12.16 -11.56
C TYR A 419 -8.26 13.67 -11.77
N HIS A 420 -7.21 14.24 -11.20
CA HIS A 420 -6.94 15.66 -11.21
C HIS A 420 -5.46 15.95 -10.93
N GLN A 421 -5.05 17.19 -11.15
CA GLN A 421 -3.67 17.62 -10.97
C GLN A 421 -3.21 17.62 -9.50
N THR A 422 -4.14 17.74 -8.55
CA THR A 422 -3.84 17.75 -7.12
C THR A 422 -3.21 16.44 -6.68
N TYR A 423 -2.35 16.49 -5.66
CA TYR A 423 -1.68 15.30 -5.12
C TYR A 423 -2.69 14.40 -4.41
N GLY A 424 -2.80 13.15 -4.86
CA GLY A 424 -3.72 12.18 -4.30
C GLY A 424 -5.20 12.53 -4.52
N SER A 425 -6.07 11.77 -3.88
CA SER A 425 -7.53 12.03 -3.85
C SER A 425 -8.10 11.44 -2.58
N PRO A 426 -9.06 12.11 -1.94
CA PRO A 426 -9.92 11.44 -0.98
C PRO A 426 -10.75 10.34 -1.67
N ILE A 427 -11.25 9.41 -0.90
CA ILE A 427 -12.30 8.49 -1.35
C ILE A 427 -13.53 9.31 -1.71
N ILE A 428 -14.08 9.07 -2.90
CA ILE A 428 -15.28 9.75 -3.37
C ILE A 428 -16.35 8.76 -3.83
N ASN A 429 -17.60 9.23 -3.90
CA ASN A 429 -18.74 8.48 -4.41
C ASN A 429 -18.96 7.14 -3.69
N THR A 430 -18.71 7.11 -2.39
CA THR A 430 -18.96 5.91 -1.57
C THR A 430 -20.45 5.54 -1.61
N GLN A 431 -20.72 4.26 -1.86
CA GLN A 431 -22.06 3.71 -1.91
C GLN A 431 -22.08 2.30 -1.37
N GLU A 432 -23.05 1.99 -0.52
CA GLU A 432 -23.33 0.62 -0.11
C GLU A 432 -23.79 -0.21 -1.31
N VAL A 433 -23.37 -1.48 -1.36
CA VAL A 433 -23.78 -2.46 -2.37
C VAL A 433 -24.61 -3.54 -1.67
N PRO A 434 -25.95 -3.38 -1.61
CA PRO A 434 -26.81 -4.27 -0.85
C PRO A 434 -26.88 -5.66 -1.48
N LEU A 435 -26.77 -6.69 -0.63
CA LEU A 435 -26.96 -8.07 -1.03
C LEU A 435 -28.43 -8.39 -1.31
N LYS A 436 -28.68 -9.20 -2.34
CA LYS A 436 -29.98 -9.83 -2.64
C LYS A 436 -30.03 -11.28 -2.19
N GLY A 437 -28.90 -11.97 -2.25
CA GLY A 437 -28.83 -13.38 -1.92
C GLY A 437 -27.39 -13.86 -1.74
N ILE A 438 -27.26 -14.99 -1.10
CA ILE A 438 -25.99 -15.67 -0.88
C ILE A 438 -26.14 -17.10 -1.37
N VAL A 439 -25.14 -17.61 -2.12
CA VAL A 439 -25.06 -19.02 -2.52
C VAL A 439 -23.77 -19.60 -1.97
N VAL A 440 -23.88 -20.58 -1.10
CA VAL A 440 -22.72 -21.34 -0.58
C VAL A 440 -22.60 -22.63 -1.36
N SER A 441 -21.43 -22.91 -1.92
CA SER A 441 -21.17 -24.15 -2.67
C SER A 441 -21.25 -25.38 -1.77
N GLU A 442 -21.52 -26.55 -2.37
CA GLU A 442 -21.66 -27.80 -1.64
C GLU A 442 -20.36 -28.19 -0.90
N ASP A 443 -19.21 -27.95 -1.52
CA ASP A 443 -17.88 -28.20 -0.94
C ASP A 443 -17.46 -27.15 0.10
N GLY A 444 -18.22 -26.05 0.25
CA GLY A 444 -17.91 -24.95 1.16
C GLY A 444 -16.70 -24.11 0.73
N LEU A 445 -16.17 -24.30 -0.47
CA LEU A 445 -14.99 -23.55 -0.94
C LEU A 445 -15.35 -22.24 -1.62
N ARG A 446 -16.62 -22.03 -1.99
CA ARG A 446 -17.07 -20.84 -2.71
C ARG A 446 -18.32 -20.25 -2.10
N VAL A 447 -18.36 -18.92 -2.07
CA VAL A 447 -19.55 -18.16 -1.70
C VAL A 447 -19.79 -17.09 -2.76
N ARG A 448 -20.97 -17.12 -3.38
CA ARG A 448 -21.41 -16.08 -4.30
C ARG A 448 -22.28 -15.06 -3.57
N LEU A 449 -21.87 -13.84 -3.62
CA LEU A 449 -22.58 -12.68 -3.10
C LEU A 449 -23.36 -12.05 -4.24
N VAL A 450 -24.68 -12.24 -4.22
CA VAL A 450 -25.57 -11.77 -5.30
C VAL A 450 -26.11 -10.41 -4.93
N VAL A 451 -25.99 -9.46 -5.88
CA VAL A 451 -26.46 -8.07 -5.76
C VAL A 451 -27.37 -7.71 -6.94
N ASP A 452 -27.92 -6.51 -6.96
CA ASP A 452 -28.52 -5.97 -8.18
C ASP A 452 -27.41 -5.60 -9.18
N PRO A 453 -27.44 -6.10 -10.42
CA PRO A 453 -26.47 -5.68 -11.43
C PRO A 453 -26.41 -4.15 -11.63
N ALA A 454 -27.50 -3.43 -11.36
CA ALA A 454 -27.57 -1.97 -11.48
C ALA A 454 -26.69 -1.22 -10.46
N VAL A 455 -26.32 -1.86 -9.33
CA VAL A 455 -25.44 -1.24 -8.32
C VAL A 455 -23.97 -1.57 -8.55
N LEU A 456 -23.63 -2.45 -9.50
CA LEU A 456 -22.25 -2.74 -9.88
C LEU A 456 -21.69 -1.60 -10.72
N ARG A 457 -20.68 -0.91 -10.22
CA ARG A 457 -20.12 0.29 -10.85
C ARG A 457 -18.75 0.01 -11.48
N LYS A 458 -18.69 0.06 -12.82
CA LYS A 458 -17.41 -0.06 -13.54
C LYS A 458 -16.47 1.12 -13.24
N GLY A 459 -15.18 0.84 -13.08
CA GLY A 459 -14.15 1.80 -12.71
C GLY A 459 -14.07 2.11 -11.22
N TYR A 460 -14.87 1.40 -10.41
CA TYR A 460 -14.92 1.56 -8.96
C TYR A 460 -14.25 0.39 -8.24
N ILE A 461 -13.76 0.67 -7.05
CA ILE A 461 -13.31 -0.32 -6.09
C ILE A 461 -14.54 -0.81 -5.34
N HIS A 462 -14.69 -2.13 -5.23
CA HIS A 462 -15.69 -2.78 -4.40
C HIS A 462 -14.97 -3.38 -3.18
N GLU A 463 -15.20 -2.76 -2.01
CA GLU A 463 -14.74 -3.30 -0.74
C GLU A 463 -15.65 -4.45 -0.35
N ILE A 464 -15.07 -5.62 -0.15
CA ILE A 464 -15.79 -6.84 0.21
C ILE A 464 -15.27 -7.29 1.57
N LYS A 465 -16.10 -7.12 2.61
CA LYS A 465 -15.83 -7.59 3.97
C LYS A 465 -16.56 -8.89 4.24
N ALA A 466 -15.85 -9.87 4.80
CA ALA A 466 -16.37 -11.18 5.19
C ALA A 466 -16.04 -11.49 6.66
N GLU A 467 -16.28 -10.52 7.55
CA GLU A 467 -15.87 -10.55 8.97
C GLU A 467 -16.56 -11.64 9.79
N GLY A 468 -17.77 -12.08 9.38
CA GLY A 468 -18.54 -13.11 10.07
C GLY A 468 -18.24 -14.54 9.63
N VAL A 469 -17.51 -14.73 8.51
CA VAL A 469 -17.21 -16.05 7.97
C VAL A 469 -16.19 -16.79 8.80
N LYS A 470 -16.46 -18.08 9.08
CA LYS A 470 -15.60 -18.95 9.90
C LYS A 470 -15.28 -20.24 9.17
N SER A 471 -14.18 -20.89 9.55
CA SER A 471 -13.90 -22.27 9.18
C SER A 471 -14.83 -23.24 9.96
N PRO A 472 -14.93 -24.52 9.57
CA PRO A 472 -15.68 -25.52 10.32
C PRO A 472 -15.24 -25.65 11.79
N ASP A 473 -13.98 -25.36 12.09
CA ASP A 473 -13.41 -25.35 13.44
C ASP A 473 -13.69 -24.05 14.21
N GLY A 474 -14.45 -23.11 13.62
CA GLY A 474 -14.82 -21.83 14.23
C GLY A 474 -13.75 -20.74 14.15
N ASN A 475 -12.65 -20.94 13.42
CA ASN A 475 -11.62 -19.92 13.25
C ASN A 475 -12.09 -18.83 12.28
N PRO A 476 -11.86 -17.54 12.57
CA PRO A 476 -12.12 -16.45 11.62
C PRO A 476 -11.09 -16.46 10.47
N LEU A 477 -11.41 -15.74 9.41
CA LEU A 477 -10.42 -15.42 8.37
C LEU A 477 -9.23 -14.67 8.97
N LEU A 478 -8.03 -14.92 8.46
CA LEU A 478 -6.82 -14.18 8.86
C LEU A 478 -6.92 -12.72 8.42
N HIS A 479 -7.34 -12.48 7.16
CA HIS A 479 -7.71 -11.17 6.63
C HIS A 479 -9.14 -11.21 6.09
N THR A 480 -9.97 -10.30 6.55
CA THR A 480 -11.42 -10.34 6.31
C THR A 480 -11.88 -9.47 5.16
N THR A 481 -10.97 -8.68 4.56
CA THR A 481 -11.35 -7.68 3.56
C THR A 481 -10.53 -7.82 2.27
N GLY A 482 -11.23 -7.75 1.13
CA GLY A 482 -10.64 -7.62 -0.20
C GLY A 482 -11.17 -6.37 -0.91
N TYR A 483 -10.33 -5.74 -1.74
CA TYR A 483 -10.68 -4.53 -2.50
C TYR A 483 -10.61 -4.86 -3.99
N TYR A 484 -11.77 -5.13 -4.58
CA TYR A 484 -11.90 -5.52 -5.98
C TYR A 484 -12.09 -4.29 -6.88
N THR A 485 -11.20 -4.07 -7.83
CA THR A 485 -11.36 -3.06 -8.88
C THR A 485 -12.18 -3.65 -10.02
N LEU A 486 -13.41 -3.15 -10.24
CA LEU A 486 -14.34 -3.64 -11.26
C LEU A 486 -14.27 -2.77 -12.52
N ASN A 487 -13.51 -3.18 -13.53
CA ASN A 487 -13.46 -2.48 -14.82
C ASN A 487 -14.49 -3.04 -15.81
N GLU A 488 -14.74 -4.36 -15.76
CA GLU A 488 -15.72 -5.07 -16.58
C GLU A 488 -16.55 -6.04 -15.74
N ILE A 489 -17.84 -6.14 -16.05
CA ILE A 489 -18.74 -7.12 -15.43
C ILE A 489 -18.68 -8.40 -16.27
N ALA A 490 -18.47 -9.53 -15.61
CA ALA A 490 -18.43 -10.82 -16.30
C ALA A 490 -19.76 -11.12 -17.01
N SER A 491 -19.68 -11.65 -18.21
CA SER A 491 -20.83 -12.18 -18.93
C SER A 491 -21.30 -13.50 -18.32
N GLY A 492 -22.58 -13.82 -18.50
CA GLY A 492 -23.17 -15.08 -18.03
C GLY A 492 -24.60 -14.91 -17.56
N THR A 493 -25.16 -15.99 -17.00
CA THR A 493 -26.53 -15.98 -16.49
C THR A 493 -26.51 -15.65 -14.99
N PRO A 494 -27.27 -14.65 -14.55
CA PRO A 494 -27.49 -14.37 -13.13
C PRO A 494 -28.08 -15.59 -12.42
N VAL A 495 -27.73 -15.76 -11.14
CA VAL A 495 -28.30 -16.79 -10.29
C VAL A 495 -29.77 -16.51 -10.00
N SER A 496 -30.63 -17.52 -10.16
CA SER A 496 -32.05 -17.39 -9.80
C SER A 496 -32.26 -17.42 -8.28
N ALA A 497 -33.26 -16.73 -7.79
CA ALA A 497 -33.59 -16.70 -6.36
C ALA A 497 -33.85 -18.07 -5.75
N SER A 498 -34.28 -19.06 -6.55
CA SER A 498 -34.47 -20.45 -6.11
C SER A 498 -33.16 -21.18 -5.76
N GLN A 499 -32.02 -20.64 -6.19
CA GLN A 499 -30.69 -21.19 -5.94
C GLN A 499 -30.00 -20.55 -4.73
N PHE A 500 -30.62 -19.53 -4.13
CA PHE A 500 -30.03 -18.87 -2.96
C PHE A 500 -30.03 -19.81 -1.75
N THR A 501 -28.86 -19.93 -1.09
CA THR A 501 -28.76 -20.51 0.26
C THR A 501 -29.49 -19.61 1.26
N THR A 502 -29.34 -18.30 1.10
CA THR A 502 -30.02 -17.27 1.88
C THR A 502 -30.56 -16.18 0.97
N THR A 503 -31.87 -15.89 1.08
CA THR A 503 -32.46 -14.67 0.50
C THR A 503 -32.33 -13.55 1.51
N VAL A 504 -31.62 -12.50 1.14
CA VAL A 504 -31.45 -11.31 1.99
C VAL A 504 -32.75 -10.52 2.00
N LYS A 505 -33.31 -10.30 3.16
CA LYS A 505 -34.49 -9.43 3.33
C LYS A 505 -34.02 -7.98 3.18
N ALA A 506 -34.57 -7.26 2.23
CA ALA A 506 -34.34 -5.82 2.13
C ALA A 506 -34.74 -5.18 3.47
N SER A 507 -33.82 -4.52 4.13
CA SER A 507 -34.18 -3.60 5.22
C SER A 507 -35.10 -2.55 4.62
N ALA A 508 -36.24 -2.24 5.27
CA ALA A 508 -37.10 -1.16 4.84
C ALA A 508 -36.23 0.10 4.68
N PRO A 509 -36.37 0.86 3.57
CA PRO A 509 -35.57 2.05 3.40
C PRO A 509 -35.85 2.98 4.57
N ASP A 510 -34.84 3.24 5.36
CA ASP A 510 -34.85 4.30 6.36
C ASP A 510 -34.87 5.62 5.57
N HIS A 511 -36.07 6.24 5.45
CA HIS A 511 -36.26 7.52 4.81
C HIS A 511 -35.74 8.72 5.62
N SER A 512 -34.93 8.49 6.64
CA SER A 512 -34.12 9.56 7.17
C SER A 512 -33.09 9.93 6.09
N MET A 513 -33.29 11.04 5.43
CA MET A 513 -32.27 11.72 4.63
C MET A 513 -31.11 12.10 5.58
N HIS A 514 -30.29 11.11 5.93
CA HIS A 514 -28.97 11.38 6.45
C HIS A 514 -28.09 11.67 5.23
N THR A 515 -27.86 12.94 4.97
CA THR A 515 -26.56 13.39 4.48
C THR A 515 -25.56 12.59 5.31
N MET A 516 -24.96 11.54 4.71
CA MET A 516 -23.88 10.81 5.34
C MET A 516 -22.82 11.84 5.74
N PRO A 517 -22.55 12.02 7.02
CA PRO A 517 -21.32 12.69 7.41
C PRO A 517 -20.21 11.90 6.73
N ALA A 518 -19.23 12.56 6.15
CA ALA A 518 -17.94 11.97 5.82
C ALA A 518 -17.58 11.05 6.99
N GLU A 519 -17.33 9.76 6.73
CA GLU A 519 -17.25 8.71 7.74
C GLU A 519 -16.54 9.23 8.98
N ALA A 520 -17.33 9.47 10.02
CA ALA A 520 -16.81 9.69 11.33
C ALA A 520 -16.16 8.36 11.70
N SER A 521 -14.82 8.31 11.57
CA SER A 521 -14.06 7.25 12.19
C SER A 521 -14.66 7.00 13.56
N ASN A 522 -15.01 5.75 13.87
CA ASN A 522 -15.60 5.30 15.13
C ASN A 522 -14.60 5.47 16.29
N THR A 523 -14.03 6.67 16.42
CA THR A 523 -13.38 7.10 17.65
C THR A 523 -14.46 7.78 18.49
N ALA A 524 -14.94 7.09 19.51
CA ALA A 524 -15.68 7.75 20.59
C ALA A 524 -14.97 9.08 20.92
N PRO A 525 -15.71 10.19 21.19
CA PRO A 525 -15.11 11.49 21.51
C PRO A 525 -14.03 11.26 22.57
N SER A 526 -12.76 11.34 22.18
CA SER A 526 -11.70 11.24 23.18
C SER A 526 -11.70 12.57 23.93
N ALA A 527 -11.46 12.55 25.23
CA ALA A 527 -11.28 13.79 26.02
C ALA A 527 -10.15 14.70 25.45
N LYS A 528 -9.36 14.15 24.50
CA LYS A 528 -8.24 14.84 23.81
C LYS A 528 -8.65 15.46 22.47
N ARG A 529 -9.87 15.18 21.97
CA ARG A 529 -10.42 15.79 20.76
C ARG A 529 -11.81 16.36 21.05
N VAL A 530 -11.86 17.65 21.32
CA VAL A 530 -13.10 18.38 21.57
C VAL A 530 -13.30 19.33 20.38
N ILE A 531 -14.29 19.05 19.53
CA ILE A 531 -14.56 19.79 18.28
C ILE A 531 -15.70 20.81 18.42
N GLU A 532 -16.45 20.74 19.53
CA GLU A 532 -17.48 21.70 19.87
C GLU A 532 -17.03 22.52 21.08
N MET A 533 -17.41 23.79 21.14
CA MET A 533 -17.07 24.64 22.27
C MET A 533 -17.74 24.10 23.55
N PRO A 534 -16.96 23.86 24.61
CA PRO A 534 -17.55 23.42 25.89
C PRO A 534 -18.63 24.37 26.38
N LYS A 535 -19.76 23.82 26.84
CA LYS A 535 -20.95 24.59 27.24
C LYS A 535 -20.69 25.55 28.42
N ASP A 536 -19.72 25.24 29.25
CA ASP A 536 -19.27 26.07 30.38
C ASP A 536 -18.41 27.25 29.99
N TRP A 537 -18.02 27.35 28.71
CA TRP A 537 -17.26 28.50 28.19
C TRP A 537 -18.19 29.64 27.77
N THR A 538 -18.97 30.18 28.72
CA THR A 538 -19.99 31.23 28.47
C THR A 538 -19.45 32.49 27.77
N ASN A 539 -18.17 32.82 27.99
CA ASN A 539 -17.49 33.99 27.37
C ASN A 539 -16.60 33.55 26.19
N GLY A 540 -16.77 32.33 25.66
CA GLY A 540 -15.95 31.77 24.59
C GLY A 540 -14.52 31.42 25.00
N PRO A 541 -13.64 31.16 24.01
CA PRO A 541 -12.22 30.89 24.22
C PRO A 541 -11.49 32.21 24.59
N ASP A 542 -10.45 32.12 25.42
CA ASP A 542 -9.62 33.24 25.78
C ASP A 542 -8.65 33.63 24.63
N GLN A 543 -8.32 32.64 23.78
CA GLN A 543 -7.49 32.83 22.58
C GLN A 543 -7.95 31.94 21.45
N VAL A 544 -7.98 32.49 20.22
CA VAL A 544 -8.21 31.77 18.98
C VAL A 544 -6.93 31.84 18.14
N VAL A 545 -6.47 30.66 17.68
CA VAL A 545 -5.28 30.55 16.82
C VAL A 545 -5.69 29.80 15.56
N THR A 546 -5.34 30.32 14.40
CA THR A 546 -5.48 29.62 13.12
C THR A 546 -4.11 29.13 12.70
N ILE A 547 -4.00 27.83 12.39
CA ILE A 547 -2.78 27.18 11.90
C ILE A 547 -3.13 26.56 10.56
N GLY A 548 -2.40 26.94 9.52
CA GLY A 548 -2.54 26.37 8.19
C GLY A 548 -1.38 25.44 7.83
N THR A 549 -1.50 24.81 6.67
CA THR A 549 -0.42 24.05 6.03
C THR A 549 0.14 24.84 4.84
N VAL A 550 1.42 24.65 4.55
CA VAL A 550 2.09 25.20 3.36
C VAL A 550 2.90 24.10 2.66
N PRO A 551 3.15 24.23 1.34
CA PRO A 551 3.91 23.24 0.60
C PRO A 551 5.27 22.90 1.23
N GLY A 552 5.64 21.61 1.16
CA GLY A 552 6.90 21.12 1.71
C GLY A 552 6.81 20.58 3.14
N LEU A 553 5.64 20.05 3.52
CA LEU A 553 5.39 19.41 4.82
C LEU A 553 5.67 20.34 6.00
N LYS A 554 5.03 21.50 6.02
CA LYS A 554 5.20 22.51 7.07
C LYS A 554 3.87 23.10 7.49
N PHE A 555 3.78 23.47 8.77
CA PHE A 555 2.77 24.41 9.22
C PHE A 555 3.17 25.84 8.83
N ASP A 556 2.20 26.68 8.52
CA ASP A 556 2.41 28.12 8.20
C ASP A 556 2.92 28.91 9.40
N ILE A 557 2.61 28.45 10.61
CA ILE A 557 3.09 29.00 11.88
C ILE A 557 4.00 27.98 12.55
N SER A 558 5.24 28.33 12.82
CA SER A 558 6.21 27.47 13.49
C SER A 558 6.20 27.55 15.02
N SER A 559 5.59 28.62 15.59
CA SER A 559 5.52 28.81 17.04
C SER A 559 4.32 29.66 17.41
N ILE A 560 3.56 29.19 18.40
CA ILE A 560 2.45 29.91 19.04
C ILE A 560 2.71 30.06 20.54
N GLN A 561 2.20 31.12 21.13
CA GLN A 561 2.30 31.39 22.56
C GLN A 561 0.89 31.44 23.16
N VAL A 562 0.66 30.72 24.26
CA VAL A 562 -0.60 30.71 25.00
C VAL A 562 -0.34 30.86 26.51
N LYS A 563 -1.30 31.38 27.23
CA LYS A 563 -1.21 31.50 28.71
C LYS A 563 -1.59 30.19 29.38
N ALA A 564 -0.87 29.77 30.41
CA ALA A 564 -1.16 28.60 31.20
C ALA A 564 -2.60 28.62 31.74
N GLY A 565 -3.34 27.54 31.55
CA GLY A 565 -4.72 27.40 31.98
C GLY A 565 -5.76 28.20 31.19
N SER A 566 -5.38 28.91 30.13
CA SER A 566 -6.34 29.61 29.26
C SER A 566 -7.12 28.66 28.36
N ARG A 567 -8.32 29.09 27.96
CA ARG A 567 -9.23 28.36 27.05
C ARG A 567 -8.83 28.71 25.62
N ILE A 568 -8.41 27.68 24.88
CA ILE A 568 -7.86 27.83 23.53
C ILE A 568 -8.81 27.19 22.51
N LYS A 569 -9.01 27.90 21.38
CA LYS A 569 -9.54 27.37 20.16
C LYS A 569 -8.43 27.36 19.12
N ILE A 570 -8.08 26.21 18.56
CA ILE A 570 -7.25 26.14 17.35
C ILE A 570 -8.16 25.79 16.17
N ILE A 571 -8.05 26.56 15.09
CA ILE A 571 -8.63 26.25 13.78
C ILE A 571 -7.48 25.74 12.92
N PHE A 572 -7.50 24.47 12.61
CA PHE A 572 -6.50 23.86 11.74
C PHE A 572 -7.03 23.81 10.32
N ASN A 573 -6.39 24.52 9.39
CA ASN A 573 -6.74 24.58 7.97
C ASN A 573 -5.73 23.77 7.17
N ASN A 574 -6.22 22.77 6.47
CA ASN A 574 -5.37 22.05 5.53
C ASN A 574 -5.41 22.77 4.16
N ASN A 575 -4.43 23.65 3.93
CA ASN A 575 -4.26 24.39 2.66
C ASN A 575 -3.29 23.66 1.71
N ASP A 576 -2.88 22.43 2.05
CA ASP A 576 -2.00 21.57 1.24
C ASP A 576 -2.81 20.54 0.45
N ASP A 577 -2.18 19.94 -0.52
CA ASP A 577 -2.76 18.89 -1.36
C ASP A 577 -2.79 17.50 -0.68
N MET A 578 -2.14 17.34 0.48
CA MET A 578 -2.02 16.07 1.21
C MET A 578 -2.91 16.03 2.46
N LEU A 579 -3.06 14.82 3.01
CA LEU A 579 -3.76 14.60 4.28
C LEU A 579 -2.87 15.03 5.45
N HIS A 580 -3.42 15.81 6.39
CA HIS A 580 -2.70 16.26 7.58
C HIS A 580 -3.56 16.17 8.83
N ASN A 581 -2.92 16.06 9.98
CA ASN A 581 -3.54 16.30 11.28
C ASN A 581 -2.69 17.24 12.12
N LEU A 582 -3.26 17.74 13.20
CA LEU A 582 -2.58 18.55 14.21
C LEU A 582 -2.63 17.82 15.54
N VAL A 583 -1.49 17.37 16.04
CA VAL A 583 -1.40 16.66 17.32
C VAL A 583 -0.53 17.43 18.28
N ILE A 584 -1.10 17.88 19.41
CA ILE A 584 -0.38 18.62 20.46
C ILE A 584 0.20 17.61 21.44
N THR A 585 1.50 17.76 21.71
CA THR A 585 2.29 16.80 22.48
C THR A 585 2.97 17.45 23.68
N LYS A 586 3.40 16.63 24.64
CA LYS A 586 4.27 17.07 25.73
C LYS A 586 5.61 17.59 25.20
N PRO A 587 6.33 18.40 26.00
CA PRO A 587 7.66 18.88 25.62
C PRO A 587 8.62 17.75 25.24
N GLY A 588 9.26 17.87 24.06
CA GLY A 588 10.28 16.93 23.58
C GLY A 588 9.76 15.59 23.05
N THR A 589 8.44 15.38 22.95
CA THR A 589 7.88 14.07 22.56
C THR A 589 7.32 14.01 21.14
N ALA A 590 7.38 15.11 20.37
CA ALA A 590 6.79 15.18 19.01
C ALA A 590 7.30 14.07 18.09
N ASN A 591 8.61 13.80 18.06
CA ASN A 591 9.17 12.73 17.23
C ASN A 591 8.69 11.34 17.68
N ALA A 592 8.68 11.06 18.97
CA ALA A 592 8.20 9.78 19.51
C ALA A 592 6.71 9.56 19.22
N VAL A 593 5.90 10.61 19.31
CA VAL A 593 4.46 10.55 18.97
C VAL A 593 4.28 10.37 17.47
N GLY A 594 5.05 11.06 16.62
CA GLY A 594 5.00 10.91 15.18
C GLY A 594 5.41 9.49 14.72
N GLU A 595 6.48 8.96 15.32
CA GLU A 595 6.91 7.58 15.10
C GLU A 595 5.85 6.57 15.55
N ALA A 596 5.24 6.79 16.72
CA ALA A 596 4.16 5.95 17.20
C ALA A 596 2.92 6.02 16.29
N GLY A 597 2.62 7.17 15.67
CA GLY A 597 1.57 7.33 14.66
C GLY A 597 1.87 6.53 13.39
N LEU A 598 3.11 6.60 12.90
CA LEU A 598 3.58 5.82 11.76
C LEU A 598 3.47 4.30 12.05
N ASN A 599 3.84 3.87 13.26
CA ASN A 599 3.83 2.47 13.68
C ASN A 599 2.42 1.87 13.87
N LEU A 600 1.36 2.65 13.71
CA LEU A 600 -0.02 2.13 13.67
C LEU A 600 -0.29 1.29 12.40
N GLY A 601 0.55 1.43 11.37
CA GLY A 601 0.43 0.66 10.12
C GLY A 601 -0.95 0.82 9.47
N LEU A 602 -1.54 -0.27 9.01
CA LEU A 602 -2.87 -0.27 8.39
C LEU A 602 -4.01 0.19 9.32
N LYS A 603 -3.83 0.06 10.64
CA LYS A 603 -4.80 0.58 11.63
C LYS A 603 -4.72 2.10 11.83
N GLY A 604 -3.71 2.74 11.27
CA GLY A 604 -3.50 4.17 11.42
C GLY A 604 -4.65 5.01 10.86
N SER A 605 -5.22 4.62 9.73
CA SER A 605 -6.34 5.32 9.10
C SER A 605 -7.57 5.39 10.01
N GLU A 606 -7.92 4.31 10.69
CA GLU A 606 -9.05 4.24 11.64
C GLU A 606 -8.84 5.15 12.86
N LEU A 607 -7.58 5.40 13.22
CA LEU A 607 -7.19 6.21 14.38
C LEU A 607 -6.73 7.62 13.98
N SER A 608 -6.97 8.03 12.72
CA SER A 608 -6.44 9.31 12.18
C SER A 608 -4.93 9.48 12.42
N TYR A 609 -4.18 8.37 12.47
CA TYR A 609 -2.76 8.28 12.80
C TYR A 609 -2.38 8.90 14.15
N VAL A 610 -3.34 9.03 15.07
CA VAL A 610 -3.10 9.54 16.43
C VAL A 610 -2.85 8.36 17.38
N PRO A 611 -1.63 8.16 17.86
CA PRO A 611 -1.31 7.03 18.74
C PRO A 611 -1.91 7.21 20.13
N ARG A 612 -2.37 6.11 20.74
CA ARG A 612 -2.92 6.10 22.10
C ARG A 612 -1.79 6.13 23.15
N THR A 613 -1.19 7.29 23.34
CA THR A 613 -0.12 7.51 24.32
C THR A 613 -0.46 8.66 25.26
N ASN A 614 0.18 8.69 26.44
CA ASN A 614 0.03 9.79 27.40
C ASN A 614 0.77 11.06 26.96
N ASP A 615 1.56 11.00 25.88
CA ASP A 615 2.30 12.13 25.36
C ASP A 615 1.48 12.96 24.36
N VAL A 616 0.41 12.39 23.80
CA VAL A 616 -0.61 13.13 23.08
C VAL A 616 -1.52 13.83 24.09
N LEU A 617 -1.62 15.14 23.98
CA LEU A 617 -2.48 15.95 24.85
C LEU A 617 -3.81 16.28 24.18
N PHE A 618 -3.77 16.84 22.96
CA PHE A 618 -4.93 17.21 22.16
C PHE A 618 -4.65 16.92 20.68
N HIS A 619 -5.70 16.70 19.89
CA HIS A 619 -5.53 16.44 18.46
C HIS A 619 -6.76 16.76 17.61
N SER A 620 -6.56 17.04 16.32
CA SER A 620 -7.57 16.92 15.27
C SER A 620 -7.64 15.48 14.76
N ASN A 621 -8.65 15.17 13.98
CA ASN A 621 -8.57 14.03 13.07
C ASN A 621 -7.70 14.37 11.86
N ILE A 622 -7.53 13.42 10.92
CA ILE A 622 -7.05 13.72 9.58
C ILE A 622 -7.99 14.72 8.94
N VAL A 623 -7.43 15.81 8.45
CA VAL A 623 -8.12 16.87 7.72
C VAL A 623 -7.74 16.75 6.25
N GLU A 624 -8.76 16.62 5.40
CA GLU A 624 -8.60 16.52 3.95
C GLU A 624 -8.12 17.87 3.36
N PRO A 625 -7.51 17.86 2.15
CA PRO A 625 -7.20 19.06 1.41
C PRO A 625 -8.38 20.06 1.35
N GLU A 626 -8.09 21.33 1.53
CA GLU A 626 -9.05 22.45 1.52
C GLU A 626 -10.15 22.37 2.61
N LYS A 627 -9.97 21.51 3.61
CA LYS A 627 -10.87 21.41 4.77
C LYS A 627 -10.22 21.96 6.02
N SER A 628 -11.05 22.15 7.05
CA SER A 628 -10.59 22.63 8.35
C SER A 628 -11.30 21.90 9.49
N GLU A 629 -10.62 21.78 10.62
CA GLU A 629 -11.19 21.30 11.88
C GLU A 629 -10.83 22.25 13.00
N ALA A 630 -11.79 22.55 13.87
CA ALA A 630 -11.55 23.32 15.09
C ALA A 630 -11.46 22.37 16.29
N ILE A 631 -10.43 22.59 17.14
CA ILE A 631 -10.29 21.89 18.41
C ILE A 631 -10.28 22.88 19.57
N TYR A 632 -10.89 22.48 20.69
CA TYR A 632 -11.02 23.28 21.90
C TYR A 632 -10.34 22.56 23.07
N PHE A 633 -9.53 23.28 23.83
CA PHE A 633 -8.85 22.71 25.00
C PHE A 633 -8.42 23.79 25.98
N VAL A 634 -8.17 23.37 27.23
CA VAL A 634 -7.53 24.22 28.21
C VAL A 634 -6.02 24.02 28.13
N ALA A 635 -5.25 25.10 27.93
CA ALA A 635 -3.81 25.04 27.86
C ALA A 635 -3.23 24.40 29.14
N PRO A 636 -2.14 23.61 29.03
CA PRO A 636 -1.52 23.02 30.21
C PRO A 636 -1.23 24.04 31.29
N LYS A 637 -1.49 23.70 32.57
CA LYS A 637 -1.22 24.59 33.72
C LYS A 637 0.27 24.81 33.95
N GLN A 638 1.11 23.89 33.53
CA GLN A 638 2.56 23.98 33.67
C GLN A 638 3.15 24.72 32.46
N PRO A 639 3.82 25.87 32.67
CA PRO A 639 4.56 26.54 31.60
C PRO A 639 5.63 25.64 31.01
N GLY A 640 5.83 25.75 29.67
CA GLY A 640 6.82 24.93 28.99
C GLY A 640 6.73 25.00 27.45
N ALA A 641 7.71 24.39 26.79
CA ALA A 641 7.80 24.32 25.34
C ALA A 641 7.12 23.01 24.83
N TYR A 642 5.81 23.02 24.80
CA TYR A 642 5.02 21.98 24.16
C TYR A 642 5.20 22.04 22.64
N GLN A 643 4.74 21.01 21.93
CA GLN A 643 4.91 20.93 20.48
C GLN A 643 3.58 20.57 19.81
N TYR A 644 3.46 20.89 18.53
CA TYR A 644 2.45 20.29 17.67
C TYR A 644 3.14 19.65 16.45
N VAL A 645 2.58 18.57 15.99
CA VAL A 645 3.18 17.71 14.95
C VAL A 645 2.08 17.11 14.08
N CYS A 646 2.35 16.93 12.79
CA CYS A 646 1.52 16.08 11.93
C CYS A 646 2.01 14.63 12.08
N THR A 647 1.12 13.72 12.48
CA THR A 647 1.45 12.30 12.68
C THR A 647 1.06 11.43 11.48
N PHE A 648 0.58 12.04 10.39
CA PHE A 648 0.40 11.31 9.13
C PHE A 648 1.73 10.71 8.68
N PRO A 649 1.75 9.46 8.15
CA PRO A 649 2.98 8.76 7.81
C PRO A 649 3.94 9.56 6.93
N GLY A 650 5.19 9.67 7.37
CA GLY A 650 6.25 10.39 6.67
C GLY A 650 6.35 11.89 6.99
N HIS A 651 5.35 12.51 7.67
CA HIS A 651 5.30 13.97 7.85
C HIS A 651 6.02 14.46 9.11
N TYR A 652 6.00 13.69 10.20
CA TYR A 652 6.40 14.13 11.53
C TYR A 652 7.84 14.63 11.65
N THR A 653 8.74 14.19 10.79
CA THR A 653 10.15 14.61 10.83
C THR A 653 10.35 16.06 10.36
N LEU A 654 9.45 16.58 9.52
CA LEU A 654 9.53 17.91 8.93
C LEU A 654 8.41 18.84 9.42
N MET A 655 7.21 18.28 9.66
CA MET A 655 6.00 19.04 9.95
C MET A 655 5.76 19.16 11.46
N GLN A 656 6.45 20.08 12.10
CA GLN A 656 6.37 20.36 13.53
C GLN A 656 6.34 21.85 13.83
N GLY A 657 5.78 22.21 14.99
CA GLY A 657 5.81 23.56 15.54
C GLY A 657 5.83 23.57 17.07
N LYS A 658 6.02 24.73 17.65
CA LYS A 658 6.11 24.95 19.11
C LYS A 658 4.83 25.58 19.65
N LEU A 659 4.31 25.01 20.75
CA LEU A 659 3.27 25.61 21.57
C LEU A 659 3.89 26.02 22.90
N ASN A 660 4.27 27.30 23.02
CA ASN A 660 4.89 27.83 24.21
C ASN A 660 3.81 28.24 25.22
N VAL A 661 3.71 27.49 26.30
CA VAL A 661 2.82 27.85 27.42
C VAL A 661 3.59 28.75 28.38
N VAL A 662 3.11 29.97 28.55
CA VAL A 662 3.71 30.98 29.44
C VAL A 662 2.85 31.16 30.70
N LYS A 663 3.41 31.85 31.74
CA LYS A 663 2.72 32.13 33.00
C LYS A 663 1.53 33.06 32.83
#